data_b0534eaca69a71cce032ff86b2efa82c
#
_entry.id   b0534eaca69a71cce032ff86b2efa82c
#
_cell.length_a   1.000
_cell.length_b   1.000
_cell.length_c   1.000
_cell.angle_alpha   90.00
_cell.angle_beta   90.00
_cell.angle_gamma   90.00
#
_symmetry.space_group_name_H-M   'P 1'
#
loop_
_entity.id
_entity.type
_entity.pdbx_description
1 polymer ?
#
loop_
_entity_poly.entity_id
_entity_poly.type
_entity_poly.pdbx_seq_one_letter_code
_entity_poly.pdbx_strand_id
1 'polypeptide(L)'
;MAHDEFWWHPDPARAASSRLGRLLHRCGLEATPEGYAQLHARSIAEPESFWRLALDELGLAWLRPFDAVLDESRGPAWADFFPGGQINACQNAIDRWLDTRRDAAAVLWFGDGGEQRRWTLGELAREVDHGVRALAGCGVGKGDRVAIFLPMLPETAAALLAILRIGAIAVPCFSGYGAEAVASRLSDSQAKVLITTDAFPRRGRLVKAKETADQAVELAGCVERVLVVERTGGAADSPWNASRDVPWPRAFDALEGVGTSSRSPSGRGSQPPRPTSPLGSSDGPTDGATPCHPTAANDPALLMYTSGTTGRPKGVIATHGGFPLKIAVDMAWCFDVEVGDRLLWVTDLGWVMGPWQILGTLTLGATMVLLEGTPDYPAADRLWEIVERARVTHLGVAPTVVRALREKGEAPVRAHDLSSLRVLGSTGEAWNPEPYRWFAGTVGGGRLPIVNYSGGTEIGGGILGCTMLHPLRECGFSAAILGIDADVVDENGQALTESVGELIVRRPWPGMTHGFWQDPERYEQTYWSRWPGLWVHGDFARRLEAGGWVIEGRSDDTIKLAGKRLGPAEVESLLTADTAVLEAAAIEVPHPVKGGALVCYVVLAFGNEPTEALRSVLISRVERGLGRAMKPEAILFVCALPKTRNAKIMRRLIRSVHLERTTQAPPPQGDISSLEDPSTLNAIRNAI
;
A
#
# COMPACT_ATOMS: atom_id res chain seq x y z
N MET A 1 -32.54 21.84 7.05
CA MET A 1 -31.59 21.51 8.11
C MET A 1 -30.22 21.64 7.44
N ALA A 2 -29.34 22.51 7.95
CA ALA A 2 -27.97 22.58 7.48
C ALA A 2 -27.37 21.19 7.72
N HIS A 3 -26.96 20.51 6.65
CA HIS A 3 -26.19 19.29 6.79
C HIS A 3 -24.94 19.65 7.55
N ASP A 4 -24.67 18.98 8.69
CA ASP A 4 -23.43 19.12 9.40
C ASP A 4 -22.31 18.79 8.38
N GLU A 5 -21.36 19.71 8.23
CA GLU A 5 -20.29 19.60 7.25
C GLU A 5 -19.34 18.44 7.60
N PHE A 6 -19.42 17.96 8.86
CA PHE A 6 -18.63 16.87 9.39
C PHE A 6 -19.53 15.69 9.73
N TRP A 7 -19.14 14.51 9.29
CA TRP A 7 -19.89 13.27 9.57
C TRP A 7 -19.47 12.59 10.88
N TRP A 8 -18.26 12.88 11.38
CA TRP A 8 -17.73 12.30 12.62
C TRP A 8 -17.05 13.39 13.46
N HIS A 9 -17.30 13.34 14.75
CA HIS A 9 -16.68 14.22 15.74
C HIS A 9 -15.90 13.43 16.77
N PRO A 10 -14.69 13.88 17.18
CA PRO A 10 -13.90 13.21 18.19
C PRO A 10 -14.61 13.26 19.54
N ASP A 11 -14.60 12.15 20.26
CA ASP A 11 -14.89 12.14 21.69
C ASP A 11 -13.70 12.76 22.43
N PRO A 12 -13.88 13.81 23.27
CA PRO A 12 -12.77 14.51 23.92
C PRO A 12 -11.94 13.61 24.84
N ALA A 13 -12.55 12.64 25.53
CA ALA A 13 -11.83 11.72 26.41
C ALA A 13 -10.98 10.74 25.58
N ARG A 14 -11.52 10.24 24.48
CA ARG A 14 -10.78 9.41 23.53
C ARG A 14 -9.64 10.21 22.86
N ALA A 15 -9.89 11.44 22.45
CA ALA A 15 -8.89 12.32 21.88
C ALA A 15 -7.70 12.52 22.83
N ALA A 16 -7.98 12.87 24.10
CA ALA A 16 -6.96 13.07 25.12
C ALA A 16 -6.18 11.78 25.45
N SER A 17 -6.83 10.61 25.45
CA SER A 17 -6.20 9.32 25.73
C SER A 17 -5.48 8.68 24.53
N SER A 18 -5.69 9.18 23.31
CA SER A 18 -5.01 8.71 22.10
C SER A 18 -3.49 8.93 22.19
N ARG A 19 -2.71 8.17 21.39
CA ARG A 19 -1.25 8.39 21.32
C ARG A 19 -0.89 9.83 20.98
N LEU A 20 -1.61 10.42 20.03
CA LEU A 20 -1.41 11.81 19.63
C LEU A 20 -1.81 12.78 20.76
N GLY A 21 -2.90 12.52 21.48
CA GLY A 21 -3.31 13.33 22.64
C GLY A 21 -2.27 13.31 23.76
N ARG A 22 -1.71 12.14 24.06
CA ARG A 22 -0.62 12.01 25.04
C ARG A 22 0.65 12.73 24.61
N LEU A 23 1.01 12.67 23.30
CA LEU A 23 2.14 13.42 22.76
C LEU A 23 1.95 14.92 22.92
N LEU A 24 0.76 15.44 22.58
CA LEU A 24 0.44 16.86 22.78
C LEU A 24 0.58 17.26 24.24
N HIS A 25 0.01 16.48 25.15
CA HIS A 25 0.12 16.74 26.58
C HIS A 25 1.59 16.78 27.06
N ARG A 26 2.42 15.83 26.60
CA ARG A 26 3.87 15.86 26.87
C ARG A 26 4.54 17.11 26.34
N CYS A 27 4.06 17.65 25.22
CA CYS A 27 4.56 18.91 24.65
C CYS A 27 3.96 20.17 25.30
N GLY A 28 3.15 20.02 26.36
CA GLY A 28 2.46 21.13 27.04
C GLY A 28 1.32 21.75 26.22
N LEU A 29 0.72 20.95 25.32
CA LEU A 29 -0.38 21.36 24.44
C LEU A 29 -1.67 20.57 24.77
N GLU A 30 -2.82 21.17 24.45
CA GLU A 30 -4.11 20.50 24.59
C GLU A 30 -4.36 19.51 23.45
N ALA A 31 -5.12 18.45 23.73
CA ALA A 31 -5.51 17.44 22.74
C ALA A 31 -6.68 17.96 21.88
N THR A 32 -6.45 19.01 21.14
CA THR A 32 -7.40 19.71 20.27
C THR A 32 -6.82 19.92 18.86
N PRO A 33 -7.63 20.30 17.87
CA PRO A 33 -7.12 20.69 16.55
C PRO A 33 -6.11 21.85 16.61
N GLU A 34 -6.30 22.81 17.51
CA GLU A 34 -5.41 23.96 17.72
C GLU A 34 -4.06 23.51 18.31
N GLY A 35 -4.09 22.61 19.30
CA GLY A 35 -2.87 22.00 19.85
C GLY A 35 -2.11 21.21 18.79
N TYR A 36 -2.83 20.47 17.93
CA TYR A 36 -2.23 19.81 16.77
C TYR A 36 -1.56 20.80 15.82
N ALA A 37 -2.25 21.87 15.45
CA ALA A 37 -1.70 22.89 14.56
C ALA A 37 -0.42 23.53 15.13
N GLN A 38 -0.36 23.77 16.45
CA GLN A 38 0.84 24.25 17.11
C GLN A 38 1.98 23.23 17.07
N LEU A 39 1.70 21.94 17.33
CA LEU A 39 2.71 20.88 17.26
C LEU A 39 3.18 20.69 15.82
N HIS A 40 2.27 20.73 14.83
CA HIS A 40 2.61 20.65 13.42
C HIS A 40 3.54 21.78 13.01
N ALA A 41 3.21 23.03 13.36
CA ALA A 41 4.07 24.18 13.08
C ALA A 41 5.47 24.03 13.71
N ARG A 42 5.56 23.54 14.96
CA ARG A 42 6.85 23.23 15.61
C ARG A 42 7.60 22.11 14.88
N SER A 43 6.91 21.07 14.43
CA SER A 43 7.52 19.94 13.71
C SER A 43 8.19 20.37 12.41
N ILE A 44 7.69 21.44 11.79
CA ILE A 44 8.25 22.03 10.57
C ILE A 44 9.36 23.04 10.86
N ALA A 45 9.14 23.90 11.86
CA ALA A 45 10.12 24.95 12.20
C ALA A 45 11.39 24.38 12.86
N GLU A 46 11.23 23.32 13.66
CA GLU A 46 12.29 22.75 14.50
C GLU A 46 12.44 21.23 14.22
N PRO A 47 12.80 20.81 12.99
CA PRO A 47 12.82 19.39 12.63
C PRO A 47 13.78 18.55 13.49
N GLU A 48 14.91 19.11 13.89
CA GLU A 48 15.87 18.45 14.80
C GLU A 48 15.21 18.03 16.12
N SER A 49 14.53 18.96 16.78
CA SER A 49 13.85 18.73 18.06
C SER A 49 12.68 17.75 17.90
N PHE A 50 11.90 17.93 16.84
CA PHE A 50 10.71 17.12 16.61
C PHE A 50 11.04 15.65 16.29
N TRP A 51 12.00 15.39 15.40
CA TRP A 51 12.33 14.01 15.06
C TRP A 51 13.06 13.27 16.20
N ARG A 52 13.82 13.98 17.04
CA ARG A 52 14.35 13.39 18.30
C ARG A 52 13.22 13.00 19.24
N LEU A 53 12.23 13.87 19.42
CA LEU A 53 11.03 13.59 20.20
C LEU A 53 10.28 12.37 19.63
N ALA A 54 10.09 12.30 18.31
CA ALA A 54 9.42 11.19 17.65
C ALA A 54 10.14 9.85 17.86
N LEU A 55 11.46 9.84 17.73
CA LEU A 55 12.29 8.65 17.99
C LEU A 55 12.16 8.17 19.42
N ASP A 56 12.17 9.09 20.40
CA ASP A 56 12.02 8.79 21.81
C ASP A 56 10.62 8.26 22.15
N GLU A 57 9.56 8.94 21.68
CA GLU A 57 8.16 8.52 21.88
C GLU A 57 7.84 7.15 21.29
N LEU A 58 8.43 6.83 20.14
CA LEU A 58 8.24 5.54 19.46
C LEU A 58 9.23 4.49 19.95
N GLY A 59 10.22 4.88 20.76
CA GLY A 59 11.21 4.00 21.34
C GLY A 59 12.08 3.30 20.30
N LEU A 60 12.43 3.97 19.18
CA LEU A 60 13.27 3.35 18.14
C LEU A 60 14.71 3.21 18.62
N ALA A 61 15.21 1.98 18.58
CA ALA A 61 16.55 1.62 19.04
C ALA A 61 17.60 1.81 17.92
N TRP A 62 18.72 2.40 18.27
CA TRP A 62 19.88 2.59 17.41
C TRP A 62 21.02 1.64 17.80
N LEU A 63 21.67 1.03 16.81
CA LEU A 63 22.92 0.26 17.02
C LEU A 63 24.09 1.21 17.31
N ARG A 64 24.11 2.36 16.64
CA ARG A 64 24.99 3.50 16.93
C ARG A 64 24.18 4.79 16.80
N PRO A 65 24.20 5.70 17.80
CA PRO A 65 23.55 7.00 17.70
C PRO A 65 24.03 7.80 16.47
N PHE A 66 23.16 8.67 15.98
CA PHE A 66 23.44 9.58 14.86
C PHE A 66 24.06 10.90 15.36
N ASP A 67 24.78 11.57 14.48
CA ASP A 67 25.47 12.83 14.79
C ASP A 67 24.50 14.03 14.67
N ALA A 68 23.63 14.03 13.66
CA ALA A 68 22.58 15.03 13.43
C ALA A 68 21.30 14.35 12.92
N VAL A 69 20.15 15.03 13.01
CA VAL A 69 18.89 14.53 12.47
C VAL A 69 18.83 14.71 10.95
N LEU A 70 19.32 15.82 10.45
CA LEU A 70 19.21 16.22 9.05
C LEU A 70 20.48 16.87 8.56
N ASP A 71 20.95 16.46 7.37
CA ASP A 71 21.97 17.11 6.58
C ASP A 71 21.42 17.42 5.19
N GLU A 72 21.26 18.70 4.87
CA GLU A 72 20.80 19.21 3.58
C GLU A 72 21.94 19.81 2.73
N SER A 73 23.20 19.50 3.03
CA SER A 73 24.36 20.06 2.33
C SER A 73 24.36 19.80 0.82
N ARG A 74 23.66 18.74 0.39
CA ARG A 74 23.45 18.36 -1.03
C ARG A 74 22.12 18.88 -1.62
N GLY A 75 21.41 19.73 -0.87
CA GLY A 75 20.07 20.21 -1.23
C GLY A 75 18.94 19.29 -0.78
N PRO A 76 17.67 19.79 -0.79
CA PRO A 76 16.53 19.09 -0.21
C PRO A 76 16.18 17.78 -0.92
N ALA A 77 16.48 17.64 -2.22
CA ALA A 77 16.25 16.40 -2.97
C ALA A 77 17.12 15.23 -2.48
N TRP A 78 18.29 15.55 -1.92
CA TRP A 78 19.32 14.61 -1.48
C TRP A 78 19.62 14.75 0.01
N ALA A 79 18.61 15.14 0.77
CA ALA A 79 18.71 15.26 2.22
C ALA A 79 19.02 13.91 2.88
N ASP A 80 20.04 13.89 3.73
CA ASP A 80 20.41 12.75 4.54
C ASP A 80 19.82 12.87 5.94
N PHE A 81 18.99 11.91 6.32
CA PHE A 81 18.47 11.83 7.68
C PHE A 81 19.34 10.92 8.55
N PHE A 82 19.62 11.38 9.77
CA PHE A 82 20.37 10.67 10.79
C PHE A 82 21.79 10.27 10.36
N PRO A 83 22.57 11.21 9.76
CA PRO A 83 23.95 10.93 9.36
C PRO A 83 24.78 10.41 10.54
N GLY A 84 25.66 9.44 10.25
CA GLY A 84 26.47 8.77 11.25
C GLY A 84 25.75 7.68 12.03
N GLY A 85 24.42 7.66 12.07
CA GLY A 85 23.62 6.67 12.76
C GLY A 85 23.65 5.28 12.12
N GLN A 86 23.60 4.24 12.97
CA GLN A 86 23.40 2.86 12.53
C GLN A 86 22.13 2.29 13.14
N ILE A 87 21.27 1.73 12.28
CA ILE A 87 19.97 1.19 12.64
C ILE A 87 19.67 0.00 11.74
N ASN A 88 18.82 -0.92 12.19
CA ASN A 88 18.27 -1.97 11.34
C ASN A 88 16.76 -2.05 11.53
N ALA A 89 16.00 -2.04 10.44
CA ALA A 89 14.55 -2.07 10.49
C ALA A 89 14.01 -3.35 11.17
N CYS A 90 14.67 -4.51 10.96
CA CYS A 90 14.30 -5.76 11.62
C CYS A 90 14.49 -5.71 13.12
N GLN A 91 15.58 -5.10 13.63
CA GLN A 91 15.81 -4.93 15.05
C GLN A 91 14.65 -4.21 15.74
N ASN A 92 14.16 -3.14 15.12
CA ASN A 92 13.05 -2.35 15.64
C ASN A 92 11.70 -3.06 15.53
N ALA A 93 11.53 -3.94 14.54
CA ALA A 93 10.32 -4.73 14.39
C ALA A 93 10.27 -5.97 15.31
N ILE A 94 11.42 -6.59 15.61
CA ILE A 94 11.50 -7.87 16.32
C ILE A 94 12.26 -7.74 17.63
N ASP A 95 13.58 -7.48 17.60
CA ASP A 95 14.49 -7.76 18.69
C ASP A 95 14.18 -6.95 19.94
N ARG A 96 13.82 -5.67 19.78
CA ARG A 96 13.48 -4.79 20.90
C ARG A 96 12.27 -5.26 21.74
N TRP A 97 11.44 -6.15 21.18
CA TRP A 97 10.24 -6.65 21.81
C TRP A 97 10.41 -8.06 22.41
N LEU A 98 11.47 -8.80 22.04
CA LEU A 98 11.62 -10.21 22.40
C LEU A 98 11.66 -10.45 23.92
N ASP A 99 12.29 -9.58 24.68
CA ASP A 99 12.40 -9.74 26.14
C ASP A 99 11.05 -9.57 26.84
N THR A 100 10.17 -8.74 26.30
CA THR A 100 8.91 -8.38 26.97
C THR A 100 7.66 -8.99 26.33
N ARG A 101 7.74 -9.41 25.05
CA ARG A 101 6.57 -9.82 24.25
C ARG A 101 6.78 -11.09 23.43
N ARG A 102 7.75 -11.94 23.79
CA ARG A 102 8.09 -13.17 23.04
C ARG A 102 6.87 -14.04 22.71
N ASP A 103 5.94 -14.19 23.66
CA ASP A 103 4.75 -15.04 23.52
C ASP A 103 3.51 -14.31 22.99
N ALA A 104 3.62 -12.97 22.77
CA ALA A 104 2.55 -12.20 22.19
C ALA A 104 2.34 -12.58 20.71
N ALA A 105 1.10 -12.55 20.24
CA ALA A 105 0.82 -12.77 18.83
C ALA A 105 1.46 -11.66 17.99
N ALA A 106 2.27 -12.04 17.02
CA ALA A 106 2.85 -11.14 16.01
C ALA A 106 2.09 -11.26 14.68
N VAL A 107 1.67 -12.47 14.32
CA VAL A 107 0.97 -12.76 13.07
C VAL A 107 -0.28 -13.58 13.34
N LEU A 108 -1.40 -13.16 12.78
CA LEU A 108 -2.60 -13.96 12.57
C LEU A 108 -2.84 -14.03 11.06
N TRP A 109 -2.88 -15.22 10.50
CA TRP A 109 -3.01 -15.41 9.07
C TRP A 109 -4.25 -16.21 8.72
N PHE A 110 -4.93 -15.80 7.64
CA PHE A 110 -6.15 -16.44 7.10
C PHE A 110 -5.95 -16.75 5.62
N GLY A 111 -5.93 -18.06 5.30
CA GLY A 111 -5.76 -18.59 3.96
C GLY A 111 -7.03 -18.52 3.11
N ASP A 112 -6.91 -18.58 1.78
CA ASP A 112 -8.02 -18.52 0.81
C ASP A 112 -9.02 -19.71 0.97
N GLY A 113 -8.52 -20.85 1.45
CA GLY A 113 -9.32 -22.04 1.75
C GLY A 113 -9.90 -22.09 3.18
N GLY A 114 -9.72 -21.05 3.99
CA GLY A 114 -10.20 -20.99 5.38
C GLY A 114 -9.18 -21.47 6.41
N GLU A 115 -7.97 -21.81 5.99
CA GLU A 115 -6.87 -22.17 6.90
C GLU A 115 -6.50 -20.98 7.78
N GLN A 116 -5.97 -21.26 8.98
CA GLN A 116 -5.52 -20.26 9.93
C GLN A 116 -4.21 -20.66 10.55
N ARG A 117 -3.34 -19.67 10.72
CA ARG A 117 -2.08 -19.81 11.45
C ARG A 117 -1.90 -18.63 12.41
N ARG A 118 -1.31 -18.91 13.54
CA ARG A 118 -0.90 -17.89 14.51
C ARG A 118 0.57 -18.10 14.82
N TRP A 119 1.35 -17.02 14.70
CA TRP A 119 2.73 -16.99 15.19
C TRP A 119 2.87 -15.97 16.32
N THR A 120 3.57 -16.38 17.36
CA THR A 120 4.08 -15.46 18.37
C THR A 120 5.28 -14.68 17.83
N LEU A 121 5.69 -13.64 18.54
CA LEU A 121 6.89 -12.90 18.14
C LEU A 121 8.15 -13.77 18.20
N GLY A 122 8.25 -14.67 19.19
CA GLY A 122 9.36 -15.62 19.29
C GLY A 122 9.37 -16.63 18.14
N GLU A 123 8.20 -17.06 17.66
CA GLU A 123 8.08 -17.92 16.48
C GLU A 123 8.48 -17.19 15.21
N LEU A 124 7.99 -15.96 15.04
CA LEU A 124 8.39 -15.12 13.91
C LEU A 124 9.90 -14.85 13.90
N ALA A 125 10.50 -14.57 15.05
CA ALA A 125 11.95 -14.38 15.18
C ALA A 125 12.75 -15.62 14.73
N ARG A 126 12.29 -16.82 15.11
CA ARG A 126 12.93 -18.09 14.67
C ARG A 126 12.82 -18.29 13.16
N GLU A 127 11.66 -17.98 12.56
CA GLU A 127 11.48 -18.05 11.11
C GLU A 127 12.37 -17.04 10.39
N VAL A 128 12.53 -15.83 10.95
CA VAL A 128 13.47 -14.83 10.43
C VAL A 128 14.91 -15.37 10.46
N ASP A 129 15.34 -16.02 11.56
CA ASP A 129 16.68 -16.62 11.66
C ASP A 129 16.87 -17.78 10.68
N HIS A 130 15.83 -18.57 10.39
CA HIS A 130 15.88 -19.61 9.37
C HIS A 130 16.06 -18.97 7.98
N GLY A 131 15.31 -17.90 7.69
CA GLY A 131 15.46 -17.13 6.46
C GLY A 131 16.86 -16.53 6.29
N VAL A 132 17.44 -15.98 7.37
CA VAL A 132 18.83 -15.46 7.39
C VAL A 132 19.83 -16.56 7.00
N ARG A 133 19.73 -17.74 7.61
CA ARG A 133 20.63 -18.87 7.28
C ARG A 133 20.46 -19.33 5.83
N ALA A 134 19.22 -19.40 5.33
CA ALA A 134 18.96 -19.76 3.94
C ALA A 134 19.56 -18.75 2.95
N LEU A 135 19.38 -17.46 3.23
CA LEU A 135 19.93 -16.37 2.40
C LEU A 135 21.46 -16.37 2.43
N ALA A 136 22.07 -16.54 3.62
CA ALA A 136 23.52 -16.65 3.76
C ALA A 136 24.06 -17.88 3.01
N GLY A 137 23.36 -19.03 3.05
CA GLY A 137 23.66 -20.21 2.26
C GLY A 137 23.58 -20.02 0.73
N CYS A 138 22.77 -19.03 0.30
CA CYS A 138 22.72 -18.56 -1.09
C CYS A 138 23.77 -17.48 -1.40
N GLY A 139 24.67 -17.17 -0.47
CA GLY A 139 25.71 -16.16 -0.62
C GLY A 139 25.20 -14.70 -0.59
N VAL A 140 24.03 -14.45 0.00
CA VAL A 140 23.48 -13.09 0.15
C VAL A 140 24.14 -12.38 1.32
N GLY A 141 24.57 -11.14 1.07
CA GLY A 141 25.15 -10.25 2.08
C GLY A 141 24.53 -8.85 2.03
N LYS A 142 25.12 -7.92 2.81
CA LYS A 142 24.70 -6.52 2.83
C LYS A 142 24.72 -5.91 1.42
N GLY A 143 23.63 -5.22 1.06
CA GLY A 143 23.49 -4.53 -0.23
C GLY A 143 23.11 -5.43 -1.41
N ASP A 144 23.09 -6.77 -1.27
CA ASP A 144 22.52 -7.66 -2.28
C ASP A 144 21.01 -7.49 -2.37
N ARG A 145 20.45 -7.59 -3.58
CA ARG A 145 19.00 -7.49 -3.80
C ARG A 145 18.38 -8.88 -3.80
N VAL A 146 17.32 -9.00 -3.02
CA VAL A 146 16.54 -10.24 -2.91
C VAL A 146 15.09 -9.93 -3.24
N ALA A 147 14.58 -10.51 -4.32
CA ALA A 147 13.20 -10.33 -4.72
C ALA A 147 12.28 -11.28 -3.95
N ILE A 148 11.07 -10.79 -3.62
CA ILE A 148 10.02 -11.55 -2.95
C ILE A 148 8.79 -11.58 -3.85
N PHE A 149 8.44 -12.76 -4.35
CA PHE A 149 7.26 -13.01 -5.18
C PHE A 149 6.37 -14.04 -4.48
N LEU A 150 5.72 -13.60 -3.40
CA LEU A 150 4.89 -14.41 -2.50
C LEU A 150 3.52 -13.73 -2.30
N PRO A 151 2.43 -14.50 -2.10
CA PRO A 151 1.20 -13.95 -1.55
C PRO A 151 1.40 -13.55 -0.07
N MET A 152 0.39 -12.95 0.56
CA MET A 152 0.47 -12.52 1.97
C MET A 152 0.43 -13.73 2.92
N LEU A 153 1.59 -14.36 3.10
CA LEU A 153 1.84 -15.46 4.03
C LEU A 153 2.61 -14.97 5.28
N PRO A 154 2.61 -15.72 6.38
CA PRO A 154 3.54 -15.47 7.49
C PRO A 154 5.01 -15.53 7.05
N GLU A 155 5.35 -16.45 6.15
CA GLU A 155 6.68 -16.57 5.55
C GLU A 155 7.08 -15.34 4.71
N THR A 156 6.10 -14.61 4.16
CA THR A 156 6.36 -13.36 3.44
C THR A 156 6.88 -12.27 4.37
N ALA A 157 6.32 -12.18 5.57
CA ALA A 157 6.82 -11.27 6.61
C ALA A 157 8.20 -11.72 7.11
N ALA A 158 8.39 -13.02 7.34
CA ALA A 158 9.69 -13.57 7.77
C ALA A 158 10.78 -13.34 6.71
N ALA A 159 10.48 -13.53 5.42
CA ALA A 159 11.39 -13.28 4.32
C ALA A 159 11.82 -11.81 4.25
N LEU A 160 10.85 -10.87 4.31
CA LEU A 160 11.15 -9.45 4.35
C LEU A 160 12.11 -9.10 5.52
N LEU A 161 11.77 -9.56 6.72
CA LEU A 161 12.56 -9.27 7.92
C LEU A 161 13.95 -9.93 7.90
N ALA A 162 14.07 -11.15 7.33
CA ALA A 162 15.35 -11.83 7.17
C ALA A 162 16.30 -11.06 6.21
N ILE A 163 15.77 -10.55 5.10
CA ILE A 163 16.52 -9.72 4.15
C ILE A 163 17.03 -8.46 4.85
N LEU A 164 16.15 -7.77 5.58
CA LEU A 164 16.51 -6.56 6.31
C LEU A 164 17.52 -6.83 7.43
N ARG A 165 17.40 -7.97 8.14
CA ARG A 165 18.31 -8.36 9.24
C ARG A 165 19.76 -8.45 8.78
N ILE A 166 20.01 -9.00 7.59
CA ILE A 166 21.37 -9.13 7.03
C ILE A 166 21.85 -7.86 6.30
N GLY A 167 21.04 -6.79 6.26
CA GLY A 167 21.34 -5.55 5.53
C GLY A 167 21.28 -5.69 4.01
N ALA A 168 20.62 -6.74 3.50
CA ALA A 168 20.28 -6.85 2.08
C ALA A 168 19.05 -6.00 1.74
N ILE A 169 18.79 -5.82 0.46
CA ILE A 169 17.74 -4.96 -0.07
C ILE A 169 16.58 -5.81 -0.55
N ALA A 170 15.41 -5.65 0.05
CA ALA A 170 14.20 -6.35 -0.38
C ALA A 170 13.61 -5.72 -1.64
N VAL A 171 13.21 -6.57 -2.60
CA VAL A 171 12.53 -6.17 -3.83
C VAL A 171 11.14 -6.82 -3.87
N PRO A 172 10.12 -6.20 -3.27
CA PRO A 172 8.76 -6.73 -3.25
C PRO A 172 8.17 -6.78 -4.66
N CYS A 173 7.65 -7.95 -5.06
CA CYS A 173 6.90 -8.13 -6.29
C CYS A 173 5.46 -8.49 -5.95
N PHE A 174 4.50 -7.86 -6.63
CA PHE A 174 3.09 -8.19 -6.45
C PHE A 174 2.80 -9.64 -6.84
N SER A 175 2.16 -10.40 -5.96
CA SER A 175 1.92 -11.85 -6.13
C SER A 175 1.09 -12.21 -7.37
N GLY A 176 0.40 -11.25 -7.93
CA GLY A 176 -0.39 -11.41 -9.14
C GLY A 176 0.34 -11.01 -10.45
N TYR A 177 1.61 -10.64 -10.44
CA TYR A 177 2.33 -10.33 -11.68
C TYR A 177 2.54 -11.55 -12.57
N GLY A 178 2.52 -11.31 -13.90
CA GLY A 178 3.03 -12.27 -14.89
C GLY A 178 4.56 -12.27 -14.96
N ALA A 179 5.12 -13.22 -15.67
CA ALA A 179 6.56 -13.45 -15.75
C ALA A 179 7.36 -12.22 -16.23
N GLU A 180 6.89 -11.53 -17.25
CA GLU A 180 7.56 -10.31 -17.79
C GLU A 180 7.64 -9.18 -16.76
N ALA A 181 6.55 -8.98 -15.99
CA ALA A 181 6.52 -7.95 -14.97
C ALA A 181 7.48 -8.28 -13.81
N VAL A 182 7.57 -9.54 -13.40
CA VAL A 182 8.56 -9.98 -12.40
C VAL A 182 9.97 -9.85 -12.97
N ALA A 183 10.22 -10.35 -14.20
CA ALA A 183 11.52 -10.29 -14.86
C ALA A 183 12.06 -8.87 -14.98
N SER A 184 11.21 -7.91 -15.35
CA SER A 184 11.61 -6.50 -15.42
C SER A 184 12.17 -5.98 -14.10
N ARG A 185 11.58 -6.35 -12.96
CA ARG A 185 12.05 -5.94 -11.63
C ARG A 185 13.31 -6.67 -11.22
N LEU A 186 13.41 -7.95 -11.54
CA LEU A 186 14.63 -8.74 -11.31
C LEU A 186 15.82 -8.15 -12.08
N SER A 187 15.63 -7.86 -13.37
CA SER A 187 16.69 -7.29 -14.23
C SER A 187 17.09 -5.88 -13.79
N ASP A 188 16.13 -5.00 -13.51
CA ASP A 188 16.42 -3.62 -13.12
C ASP A 188 17.14 -3.56 -11.76
N SER A 189 16.69 -4.34 -10.78
CA SER A 189 17.34 -4.42 -9.47
C SER A 189 18.61 -5.26 -9.48
N GLN A 190 18.87 -6.05 -10.52
CA GLN A 190 19.92 -7.09 -10.53
C GLN A 190 19.78 -8.01 -9.30
N ALA A 191 18.58 -8.55 -9.10
CA ALA A 191 18.27 -9.40 -7.97
C ALA A 191 19.06 -10.72 -8.04
N LYS A 192 19.82 -11.01 -6.97
CA LYS A 192 20.64 -12.22 -6.86
C LYS A 192 19.82 -13.46 -6.51
N VAL A 193 18.81 -13.27 -5.67
CA VAL A 193 17.93 -14.33 -5.19
C VAL A 193 16.48 -13.93 -5.40
N LEU A 194 15.64 -14.91 -5.78
CA LEU A 194 14.19 -14.79 -5.79
C LEU A 194 13.60 -15.72 -4.73
N ILE A 195 12.72 -15.20 -3.88
CA ILE A 195 11.91 -16.00 -2.96
C ILE A 195 10.50 -16.12 -3.56
N THR A 196 10.03 -17.34 -3.74
CA THR A 196 8.70 -17.62 -4.31
C THR A 196 8.03 -18.79 -3.57
N THR A 197 6.85 -19.20 -4.01
CA THR A 197 6.14 -20.40 -3.52
C THR A 197 5.87 -21.36 -4.65
N ASP A 198 5.62 -22.63 -4.33
CA ASP A 198 5.18 -23.65 -5.28
C ASP A 198 3.92 -23.17 -6.04
N ALA A 199 2.83 -22.96 -5.33
CA ALA A 199 1.59 -22.39 -5.81
C ALA A 199 0.80 -21.83 -4.62
N PHE A 200 -0.27 -21.08 -4.90
CA PHE A 200 -1.20 -20.62 -3.86
C PHE A 200 -2.64 -20.52 -4.39
N PRO A 201 -3.64 -20.73 -3.54
CA PRO A 201 -5.04 -20.60 -3.93
C PRO A 201 -5.43 -19.12 -4.02
N ARG A 202 -6.23 -18.79 -5.02
CA ARG A 202 -6.91 -17.49 -5.14
C ARG A 202 -8.28 -17.68 -5.76
N ARG A 203 -9.34 -17.36 -5.03
CA ARG A 203 -10.74 -17.64 -5.41
C ARG A 203 -10.96 -19.10 -5.83
N GLY A 204 -10.41 -20.03 -5.04
CA GLY A 204 -10.50 -21.47 -5.30
C GLY A 204 -9.74 -21.98 -6.51
N ARG A 205 -9.01 -21.10 -7.22
CA ARG A 205 -8.11 -21.49 -8.33
C ARG A 205 -6.67 -21.49 -7.86
N LEU A 206 -5.91 -22.47 -8.35
CA LEU A 206 -4.50 -22.57 -8.03
C LEU A 206 -3.69 -21.65 -8.95
N VAL A 207 -2.97 -20.69 -8.34
CA VAL A 207 -1.99 -19.84 -9.04
C VAL A 207 -0.63 -20.52 -8.94
N LYS A 208 -0.06 -20.90 -10.07
CA LYS A 208 1.22 -21.60 -10.19
C LYS A 208 2.39 -20.61 -10.14
N ALA A 209 2.70 -20.11 -8.94
CA ALA A 209 3.70 -19.06 -8.76
C ALA A 209 5.09 -19.49 -9.19
N LYS A 210 5.48 -20.76 -8.94
CA LYS A 210 6.79 -21.29 -9.34
C LYS A 210 6.99 -21.29 -10.85
N GLU A 211 5.97 -21.67 -11.63
CA GLU A 211 6.05 -21.64 -13.10
C GLU A 211 6.27 -20.20 -13.62
N THR A 212 5.56 -19.22 -13.04
CA THR A 212 5.74 -17.81 -13.35
C THR A 212 7.13 -17.32 -12.94
N ALA A 213 7.60 -17.71 -11.75
CA ALA A 213 8.93 -17.36 -11.25
C ALA A 213 10.05 -17.92 -12.14
N ASP A 214 9.92 -19.17 -12.60
CA ASP A 214 10.92 -19.81 -13.47
C ASP A 214 11.06 -19.07 -14.81
N GLN A 215 9.93 -18.76 -15.45
CA GLN A 215 9.92 -17.96 -16.67
C GLN A 215 10.54 -16.56 -16.45
N ALA A 216 10.21 -15.92 -15.31
CA ALA A 216 10.77 -14.62 -14.98
C ALA A 216 12.29 -14.67 -14.77
N VAL A 217 12.78 -15.71 -14.11
CA VAL A 217 14.22 -15.91 -13.89
C VAL A 217 14.97 -16.12 -15.20
N GLU A 218 14.41 -16.93 -16.11
CA GLU A 218 14.97 -17.13 -17.45
C GLU A 218 15.04 -15.82 -18.24
N LEU A 219 13.97 -15.03 -18.23
CA LEU A 219 13.91 -13.74 -18.90
C LEU A 219 14.89 -12.72 -18.30
N ALA A 220 15.04 -12.71 -16.98
CA ALA A 220 15.89 -11.75 -16.28
C ALA A 220 17.39 -12.07 -16.38
N GLY A 221 17.77 -13.33 -16.33
CA GLY A 221 19.15 -13.81 -16.50
C GLY A 221 20.14 -13.49 -15.37
N CYS A 222 19.70 -12.79 -14.29
CA CYS A 222 20.57 -12.34 -13.19
C CYS A 222 20.42 -13.15 -11.88
N VAL A 223 19.35 -13.95 -11.75
CA VAL A 223 19.03 -14.67 -10.52
C VAL A 223 19.87 -15.95 -10.40
N GLU A 224 20.62 -16.07 -9.32
CA GLU A 224 21.50 -17.22 -9.06
C GLU A 224 20.78 -18.35 -8.34
N ARG A 225 19.86 -18.04 -7.42
CA ARG A 225 19.12 -19.00 -6.59
C ARG A 225 17.66 -18.61 -6.46
N VAL A 226 16.80 -19.63 -6.33
CA VAL A 226 15.37 -19.47 -6.05
C VAL A 226 15.04 -20.19 -4.75
N LEU A 227 14.62 -19.47 -3.73
CA LEU A 227 14.10 -20.02 -2.48
C LEU A 227 12.61 -20.28 -2.62
N VAL A 228 12.16 -21.51 -2.36
CA VAL A 228 10.78 -21.93 -2.59
C VAL A 228 10.08 -22.24 -1.28
N VAL A 229 9.07 -21.45 -0.94
CA VAL A 229 8.16 -21.72 0.18
C VAL A 229 7.12 -22.75 -0.29
N GLU A 230 7.01 -23.85 0.41
CA GLU A 230 6.00 -24.87 0.13
C GLU A 230 4.67 -24.46 0.78
N ARG A 231 3.74 -23.92 -0.02
CA ARG A 231 2.39 -23.49 0.44
C ARG A 231 1.34 -24.58 0.25
N THR A 232 1.41 -25.35 -0.83
CA THR A 232 0.38 -26.33 -1.20
C THR A 232 0.77 -27.77 -0.89
N GLY A 233 1.94 -28.01 -0.29
CA GLY A 233 2.37 -29.36 0.12
C GLY A 233 2.69 -30.30 -1.04
N GLY A 234 3.19 -29.75 -2.16
CA GLY A 234 3.51 -30.52 -3.37
C GLY A 234 2.29 -30.91 -4.22
N ALA A 235 1.10 -30.39 -3.89
CA ALA A 235 -0.13 -30.62 -4.67
C ALA A 235 -0.08 -29.99 -6.08
N ALA A 236 0.82 -29.06 -6.30
CA ALA A 236 1.12 -28.55 -7.63
C ALA A 236 2.39 -29.28 -8.08
N ASP A 237 2.38 -30.09 -9.12
CA ASP A 237 3.56 -30.64 -9.80
C ASP A 237 4.49 -29.50 -10.28
N SER A 238 5.04 -28.75 -9.32
CA SER A 238 5.87 -27.57 -9.60
C SER A 238 7.23 -28.02 -10.11
N PRO A 239 7.71 -27.50 -11.23
CA PRO A 239 9.02 -27.86 -11.75
C PRO A 239 10.10 -27.51 -10.73
N TRP A 240 11.07 -28.41 -10.53
CA TRP A 240 12.19 -28.23 -9.61
C TRP A 240 13.52 -28.30 -10.37
N ASN A 241 14.29 -27.21 -10.28
CA ASN A 241 15.64 -27.16 -10.83
C ASN A 241 16.66 -27.33 -9.69
N ALA A 242 17.21 -28.55 -9.53
CA ALA A 242 18.12 -28.88 -8.44
C ALA A 242 19.43 -28.06 -8.40
N SER A 243 19.83 -27.44 -9.53
CA SER A 243 21.04 -26.58 -9.56
C SER A 243 20.79 -25.16 -9.05
N ARG A 244 19.53 -24.73 -8.98
CA ARG A 244 19.14 -23.35 -8.68
C ARG A 244 18.18 -23.24 -7.49
N ASP A 245 17.23 -24.18 -7.37
CA ASP A 245 16.14 -24.11 -6.43
C ASP A 245 16.54 -24.68 -5.07
N VAL A 246 16.18 -23.94 -4.01
CA VAL A 246 16.47 -24.28 -2.61
C VAL A 246 15.16 -24.21 -1.83
N PRO A 247 14.81 -25.21 -1.02
CA PRO A 247 13.61 -25.12 -0.19
C PRO A 247 13.78 -24.02 0.86
N TRP A 248 12.70 -23.26 1.11
CA TRP A 248 12.63 -22.38 2.27
C TRP A 248 12.64 -23.24 3.54
N PRO A 249 13.53 -23.00 4.53
CA PRO A 249 13.59 -23.81 5.73
C PRO A 249 12.31 -23.65 6.56
N ARG A 250 11.77 -24.76 7.06
CA ARG A 250 10.62 -24.78 7.97
C ARG A 250 11.08 -24.92 9.40
N ALA A 251 10.59 -24.04 10.29
CA ALA A 251 10.79 -24.20 11.74
C ALA A 251 9.75 -25.12 12.38
N PHE A 252 8.62 -25.36 11.75
CA PHE A 252 7.48 -26.08 12.31
C PHE A 252 6.93 -27.14 11.36
N ASP A 253 7.35 -28.39 11.55
CA ASP A 253 6.66 -29.61 11.12
C ASP A 253 5.62 -30.04 12.19
N ALA A 254 4.80 -29.14 12.67
CA ALA A 254 3.74 -29.47 13.62
C ALA A 254 2.39 -28.88 13.17
N LEU A 255 1.78 -29.53 12.19
CA LEU A 255 0.33 -29.54 12.09
C LEU A 255 -0.19 -30.52 13.13
N GLU A 256 -0.33 -30.11 14.39
CA GLU A 256 -1.13 -30.84 15.36
C GLU A 256 -2.60 -30.85 14.89
N GLY A 257 -3.10 -32.07 14.81
CA GLY A 257 -4.33 -32.47 14.18
C GLY A 257 -5.57 -31.73 14.64
N VAL A 258 -6.32 -31.32 13.65
CA VAL A 258 -7.79 -31.38 13.72
C VAL A 258 -8.18 -32.72 13.14
N GLY A 259 -8.76 -33.58 14.01
CA GLY A 259 -9.04 -34.96 13.72
C GLY A 259 -9.95 -35.14 12.48
N THR A 260 -9.43 -35.86 11.51
CA THR A 260 -10.25 -36.64 10.57
C THR A 260 -9.78 -38.10 10.66
N SER A 261 -10.76 -38.93 11.04
CA SER A 261 -10.64 -40.37 11.15
C SER A 261 -10.06 -41.04 9.92
N SER A 262 -9.05 -41.87 10.18
CA SER A 262 -8.64 -43.10 9.49
C SER A 262 -9.20 -43.40 8.08
N ARG A 263 -8.31 -43.42 7.09
CA ARG A 263 -8.25 -44.50 6.10
C ARG A 263 -6.81 -44.59 5.56
N SER A 264 -6.15 -45.70 5.89
CA SER A 264 -4.91 -46.10 5.24
C SER A 264 -5.20 -46.61 3.81
N PRO A 265 -4.34 -46.32 2.86
CA PRO A 265 -4.04 -47.24 1.79
C PRO A 265 -2.56 -47.62 1.83
N SER A 266 -2.36 -48.94 1.89
CA SER A 266 -1.12 -49.62 1.58
C SER A 266 -0.73 -49.39 0.14
N GLY A 267 0.49 -48.89 -0.11
CA GLY A 267 1.09 -48.81 -1.45
C GLY A 267 2.49 -48.24 -1.35
N ARG A 268 3.49 -49.14 -1.20
CA ARG A 268 4.91 -48.75 -1.29
C ARG A 268 5.27 -48.43 -2.75
N GLY A 269 5.46 -47.15 -3.04
CA GLY A 269 6.18 -46.70 -4.21
C GLY A 269 7.48 -46.04 -3.72
N SER A 270 8.60 -46.52 -4.26
CA SER A 270 9.97 -46.10 -3.96
C SER A 270 10.16 -44.61 -4.33
N GLN A 271 10.39 -43.78 -3.34
CA GLN A 271 10.86 -42.39 -3.54
C GLN A 271 12.34 -42.41 -3.97
N PRO A 272 12.77 -41.54 -4.88
CA PRO A 272 14.20 -41.35 -5.12
C PRO A 272 14.87 -40.71 -3.88
N PRO A 273 16.17 -40.99 -3.66
CA PRO A 273 16.87 -40.50 -2.48
C PRO A 273 16.96 -38.98 -2.49
N ARG A 274 16.57 -38.36 -1.38
CA ARG A 274 16.79 -36.92 -1.10
C ARG A 274 18.28 -36.62 -1.16
N PRO A 275 18.72 -35.51 -1.79
CA PRO A 275 20.11 -35.08 -1.67
C PRO A 275 20.41 -34.71 -0.22
N THR A 276 21.42 -35.32 0.35
CA THR A 276 21.98 -34.99 1.65
C THR A 276 22.63 -33.61 1.58
N SER A 277 22.14 -32.65 2.35
CA SER A 277 22.75 -31.32 2.51
C SER A 277 24.20 -31.42 3.01
N PRO A 278 25.12 -30.65 2.42
CA PRO A 278 26.49 -30.56 2.93
C PRO A 278 26.65 -29.51 4.04
N LEU A 279 25.62 -29.22 4.81
CA LEU A 279 25.72 -28.34 5.98
C LEU A 279 25.71 -29.21 7.23
N GLY A 280 26.88 -29.25 7.89
CA GLY A 280 27.08 -29.98 9.12
C GLY A 280 26.01 -29.63 10.17
N SER A 281 25.32 -30.66 10.64
CA SER A 281 24.38 -30.59 11.74
C SER A 281 25.13 -30.20 13.01
N SER A 282 24.99 -28.93 13.43
CA SER A 282 25.14 -28.52 14.80
C SER A 282 23.75 -28.30 15.37
N ASP A 283 23.05 -29.42 15.64
CA ASP A 283 21.76 -29.39 16.35
C ASP A 283 22.05 -29.18 17.84
N GLY A 284 21.97 -27.92 18.23
CA GLY A 284 21.77 -27.50 19.62
C GLY A 284 20.83 -26.29 19.60
N PRO A 285 19.86 -26.14 20.51
CA PRO A 285 19.05 -24.94 20.59
C PRO A 285 19.97 -23.78 20.98
N THR A 286 20.39 -22.99 19.98
CA THR A 286 21.02 -21.70 20.26
C THR A 286 19.90 -20.72 20.60
N ASP A 287 19.74 -20.40 21.88
CA ASP A 287 18.83 -19.39 22.43
C ASP A 287 19.17 -17.93 21.97
N GLY A 288 20.09 -17.76 21.04
CA GLY A 288 20.48 -16.45 20.51
C GLY A 288 20.02 -16.24 19.08
N ALA A 289 19.15 -15.24 18.86
CA ALA A 289 18.81 -14.77 17.54
C ALA A 289 20.07 -14.27 16.79
N THR A 290 20.14 -14.50 15.47
CA THR A 290 21.23 -13.96 14.64
C THR A 290 21.24 -12.43 14.76
N PRO A 291 22.35 -11.77 15.16
CA PRO A 291 22.38 -10.33 15.30
C PRO A 291 22.03 -9.60 14.00
N CYS A 292 21.34 -8.48 14.12
CA CYS A 292 21.07 -7.61 12.97
C CYS A 292 22.39 -7.00 12.45
N HIS A 293 22.57 -7.05 11.13
CA HIS A 293 23.72 -6.39 10.51
C HIS A 293 23.60 -4.86 10.68
N PRO A 294 24.62 -4.16 11.13
CA PRO A 294 24.61 -2.70 11.20
C PRO A 294 24.45 -2.07 9.79
N THR A 295 23.40 -1.31 9.60
CA THR A 295 23.17 -0.52 8.39
C THR A 295 23.23 0.97 8.73
N ALA A 296 23.74 1.81 7.83
CA ALA A 296 23.56 3.26 7.96
C ALA A 296 22.07 3.61 7.85
N ALA A 297 21.65 4.70 8.46
CA ALA A 297 20.25 5.12 8.43
C ALA A 297 19.71 5.28 7.00
N ASN A 298 20.55 5.77 6.09
CA ASN A 298 20.21 5.98 4.68
C ASN A 298 20.55 4.79 3.76
N ASP A 299 21.08 3.66 4.29
CA ASP A 299 21.25 2.45 3.49
C ASP A 299 19.88 1.99 2.95
N PRO A 300 19.80 1.58 1.66
CA PRO A 300 18.58 1.05 1.09
C PRO A 300 18.11 -0.22 1.83
N ALA A 301 16.85 -0.23 2.21
CA ALA A 301 16.16 -1.38 2.83
C ALA A 301 15.23 -2.08 1.83
N LEU A 302 14.48 -1.28 1.03
CA LEU A 302 13.57 -1.80 0.02
C LEU A 302 13.73 -1.05 -1.31
N LEU A 303 13.51 -1.76 -2.40
CA LEU A 303 13.27 -1.21 -3.72
C LEU A 303 11.83 -1.52 -4.12
N MET A 304 10.96 -0.52 -4.02
CA MET A 304 9.54 -0.66 -4.35
C MET A 304 9.28 -0.10 -5.74
N TYR A 305 8.78 -0.95 -6.64
CA TYR A 305 8.56 -0.56 -8.03
C TYR A 305 7.18 0.02 -8.24
N THR A 306 7.13 1.27 -8.72
CA THR A 306 5.88 1.94 -9.11
C THR A 306 5.77 2.07 -10.63
N SER A 307 4.54 2.13 -11.15
CA SER A 307 4.29 2.37 -12.57
C SER A 307 4.76 3.77 -12.96
N GLY A 308 5.78 3.86 -13.80
CA GLY A 308 6.27 5.13 -14.30
C GLY A 308 5.36 5.72 -15.37
N THR A 309 5.32 7.06 -15.48
CA THR A 309 4.63 7.78 -16.56
C THR A 309 5.22 7.50 -17.94
N THR A 310 6.45 7.01 -18.00
CA THR A 310 7.24 6.75 -19.22
C THR A 310 7.31 5.28 -19.62
N GLY A 311 6.51 4.40 -19.02
CA GLY A 311 6.45 2.97 -19.36
C GLY A 311 7.49 2.07 -18.68
N ARG A 312 8.59 2.61 -18.11
CA ARG A 312 9.52 1.82 -17.29
C ARG A 312 9.17 1.95 -15.80
N PRO A 313 9.09 0.85 -15.03
CA PRO A 313 8.94 0.93 -13.59
C PRO A 313 10.04 1.76 -12.94
N LYS A 314 9.72 2.45 -11.84
CA LYS A 314 10.67 3.23 -11.05
C LYS A 314 10.99 2.44 -9.79
N GLY A 315 12.24 2.10 -9.55
CA GLY A 315 12.70 1.48 -8.30
C GLY A 315 12.87 2.53 -7.20
N VAL A 316 11.84 2.73 -6.40
CA VAL A 316 11.82 3.70 -5.29
C VAL A 316 12.63 3.17 -4.13
N ILE A 317 13.62 3.92 -3.66
CA ILE A 317 14.50 3.53 -2.55
C ILE A 317 13.86 3.95 -1.23
N ALA A 318 13.54 2.98 -0.36
CA ALA A 318 13.21 3.22 1.03
C ALA A 318 14.38 2.79 1.93
N THR A 319 14.69 3.60 2.96
CA THR A 319 15.89 3.43 3.80
C THR A 319 15.59 2.72 5.12
N HIS A 320 16.64 2.15 5.76
CA HIS A 320 16.52 1.47 7.06
C HIS A 320 16.10 2.37 8.22
N GLY A 321 16.46 3.66 8.19
CA GLY A 321 16.10 4.63 9.24
C GLY A 321 14.81 5.37 8.94
N GLY A 322 14.69 5.91 7.73
CA GLY A 322 13.62 6.84 7.38
C GLY A 322 12.26 6.18 7.22
N PHE A 323 12.17 5.10 6.45
CA PHE A 323 10.89 4.44 6.16
C PHE A 323 10.20 3.87 7.42
N PRO A 324 10.87 3.08 8.30
CA PRO A 324 10.25 2.58 9.52
C PRO A 324 9.81 3.68 10.48
N LEU A 325 10.58 4.76 10.61
CA LEU A 325 10.19 5.90 11.43
C LEU A 325 8.93 6.58 10.90
N LYS A 326 8.90 6.88 9.59
CA LYS A 326 7.75 7.56 8.98
C LYS A 326 6.46 6.76 9.13
N ILE A 327 6.50 5.46 8.82
CA ILE A 327 5.30 4.62 8.96
C ILE A 327 4.87 4.43 10.42
N ALA A 328 5.82 4.39 11.36
CA ALA A 328 5.49 4.31 12.78
C ALA A 328 4.84 5.61 13.29
N VAL A 329 5.31 6.78 12.84
CA VAL A 329 4.68 8.09 13.10
C VAL A 329 3.25 8.10 12.57
N ASP A 330 3.05 7.69 11.32
CA ASP A 330 1.73 7.68 10.70
C ASP A 330 0.76 6.74 11.43
N MET A 331 1.19 5.51 11.71
CA MET A 331 0.37 4.55 12.43
C MET A 331 0.05 4.99 13.86
N ALA A 332 1.03 5.54 14.57
CA ALA A 332 0.84 5.95 15.95
C ALA A 332 -0.06 7.18 16.08
N TRP A 333 0.08 8.17 15.21
CA TRP A 333 -0.55 9.48 15.42
C TRP A 333 -1.72 9.80 14.47
N CYS A 334 -1.82 9.12 13.32
CA CYS A 334 -3.03 9.17 12.51
C CYS A 334 -4.01 8.05 12.87
N PHE A 335 -3.49 6.81 12.97
CA PHE A 335 -4.35 5.64 13.20
C PHE A 335 -4.51 5.25 14.67
N ASP A 336 -3.76 5.86 15.61
CA ASP A 336 -3.82 5.54 17.03
C ASP A 336 -3.52 4.06 17.34
N VAL A 337 -2.56 3.47 16.62
CA VAL A 337 -2.16 2.08 16.83
C VAL A 337 -1.36 1.93 18.12
N GLU A 338 -1.85 1.09 19.04
CA GLU A 338 -1.27 0.79 20.34
C GLU A 338 -0.61 -0.58 20.39
N VAL A 339 0.22 -0.79 21.40
CA VAL A 339 0.78 -2.10 21.70
C VAL A 339 -0.34 -3.13 21.94
N GLY A 340 -0.33 -4.22 21.18
CA GLY A 340 -1.33 -5.29 21.28
C GLY A 340 -2.56 -5.10 20.40
N ASP A 341 -2.71 -3.97 19.70
CA ASP A 341 -3.73 -3.81 18.67
C ASP A 341 -3.56 -4.85 17.54
N ARG A 342 -4.61 -5.06 16.78
CA ARG A 342 -4.65 -6.02 15.67
C ARG A 342 -5.03 -5.29 14.39
N LEU A 343 -4.05 -5.16 13.51
CA LEU A 343 -4.19 -4.40 12.27
C LEU A 343 -4.32 -5.33 11.07
N LEU A 344 -5.42 -5.22 10.35
CA LEU A 344 -5.67 -5.84 9.05
C LEU A 344 -5.70 -4.77 7.98
N TRP A 345 -4.78 -4.82 7.01
CA TRP A 345 -4.88 -4.04 5.79
C TRP A 345 -5.05 -4.99 4.61
N VAL A 346 -6.09 -4.81 3.81
CA VAL A 346 -6.32 -5.62 2.61
C VAL A 346 -5.35 -5.13 1.52
N THR A 347 -4.20 -5.79 1.42
CA THR A 347 -3.10 -5.41 0.53
C THR A 347 -2.26 -6.61 0.09
N ASP A 348 -1.18 -6.35 -0.62
CA ASP A 348 -0.16 -7.31 -1.05
C ASP A 348 1.24 -6.72 -0.79
N LEU A 349 2.26 -7.57 -0.64
CA LEU A 349 3.62 -7.11 -0.37
C LEU A 349 4.18 -6.22 -1.48
N GLY A 350 3.80 -6.42 -2.72
CA GLY A 350 4.24 -5.63 -3.88
C GLY A 350 3.73 -4.18 -3.91
N TRP A 351 2.91 -3.78 -2.95
CA TRP A 351 2.44 -2.40 -2.75
C TRP A 351 3.02 -1.81 -1.47
N VAL A 352 3.21 -0.50 -1.42
CA VAL A 352 3.77 0.17 -0.24
C VAL A 352 3.05 -0.20 1.07
N MET A 353 1.74 -0.44 1.01
CA MET A 353 0.95 -0.82 2.19
C MET A 353 1.26 -2.23 2.71
N GLY A 354 1.91 -3.10 1.93
CA GLY A 354 2.40 -4.40 2.41
C GLY A 354 3.56 -4.24 3.40
N PRO A 355 4.71 -3.69 3.00
CA PRO A 355 5.80 -3.36 3.91
C PRO A 355 5.37 -2.40 5.02
N TRP A 356 4.48 -1.43 4.75
CA TRP A 356 3.89 -0.52 5.73
C TRP A 356 3.18 -1.28 6.85
N GLN A 357 2.32 -2.26 6.49
CA GLN A 357 1.63 -3.10 7.46
C GLN A 357 2.61 -3.93 8.29
N ILE A 358 3.56 -4.64 7.64
CA ILE A 358 4.47 -5.55 8.32
C ILE A 358 5.39 -4.77 9.27
N LEU A 359 6.14 -3.81 8.75
CA LEU A 359 7.14 -3.09 9.54
C LEU A 359 6.49 -2.16 10.57
N GLY A 360 5.48 -1.40 10.19
CA GLY A 360 4.85 -0.45 11.12
C GLY A 360 4.12 -1.13 12.26
N THR A 361 3.35 -2.20 11.98
CA THR A 361 2.64 -2.96 13.01
C THR A 361 3.60 -3.57 14.03
N LEU A 362 4.66 -4.24 13.56
CA LEU A 362 5.65 -4.87 14.44
C LEU A 362 6.48 -3.82 15.19
N THR A 363 6.87 -2.73 14.52
CA THR A 363 7.58 -1.61 15.17
C THR A 363 6.79 -1.02 16.33
N LEU A 364 5.47 -0.99 16.27
CA LEU A 364 4.61 -0.51 17.35
C LEU A 364 4.21 -1.59 18.37
N GLY A 365 4.69 -2.83 18.21
CA GLY A 365 4.35 -3.94 19.11
C GLY A 365 2.91 -4.42 18.98
N ALA A 366 2.27 -4.16 17.84
CA ALA A 366 0.94 -4.64 17.50
C ALA A 366 1.00 -5.99 16.75
N THR A 367 -0.16 -6.60 16.52
CA THR A 367 -0.31 -7.87 15.80
C THR A 367 -0.75 -7.60 14.37
N MET A 368 -0.02 -8.08 13.37
CA MET A 368 -0.48 -8.03 11.99
C MET A 368 -1.46 -9.17 11.70
N VAL A 369 -2.56 -8.84 11.05
CA VAL A 369 -3.53 -9.80 10.53
C VAL A 369 -3.36 -9.86 9.02
N LEU A 370 -2.95 -11.00 8.50
CA LEU A 370 -2.67 -11.22 7.09
C LEU A 370 -3.81 -11.99 6.42
N LEU A 371 -4.26 -11.50 5.29
CA LEU A 371 -5.29 -12.11 4.46
C LEU A 371 -4.65 -12.59 3.15
N GLU A 372 -4.64 -13.90 2.91
CA GLU A 372 -4.33 -14.48 1.61
C GLU A 372 -5.60 -14.61 0.77
N GLY A 373 -5.53 -14.28 -0.51
CA GLY A 373 -6.68 -14.34 -1.42
C GLY A 373 -7.49 -13.04 -1.47
N THR A 374 -8.81 -13.14 -1.48
CA THR A 374 -9.70 -11.98 -1.64
C THR A 374 -10.68 -11.84 -0.47
N PRO A 375 -11.15 -10.61 -0.16
CA PRO A 375 -11.98 -10.36 1.02
C PRO A 375 -13.42 -10.91 0.92
N ASP A 376 -13.84 -11.34 -0.28
CA ASP A 376 -15.20 -11.77 -0.59
C ASP A 376 -15.31 -13.25 -1.06
N TYR A 377 -14.26 -14.05 -0.86
CA TYR A 377 -14.21 -15.47 -1.22
C TYR A 377 -13.66 -16.30 -0.07
N PRO A 378 -14.21 -17.50 0.25
CA PRO A 378 -15.24 -18.23 -0.49
C PRO A 378 -16.67 -17.69 -0.30
N ALA A 379 -16.92 -16.83 0.67
CA ALA A 379 -18.23 -16.26 0.94
C ALA A 379 -18.14 -14.71 1.03
N ALA A 380 -19.28 -14.04 0.79
CA ALA A 380 -19.36 -12.59 0.77
C ALA A 380 -19.05 -11.92 2.12
N ASP A 381 -19.13 -12.67 3.20
CA ASP A 381 -18.88 -12.24 4.59
C ASP A 381 -17.47 -12.54 5.09
N ARG A 382 -16.60 -13.13 4.28
CA ARG A 382 -15.26 -13.56 4.70
C ARG A 382 -14.45 -12.48 5.42
N LEU A 383 -14.44 -11.25 4.92
CA LEU A 383 -13.70 -10.17 5.57
C LEU A 383 -14.21 -9.91 6.98
N TRP A 384 -15.53 -9.96 7.15
CA TRP A 384 -16.18 -9.68 8.43
C TRP A 384 -15.99 -10.82 9.41
N GLU A 385 -16.01 -12.07 8.93
CA GLU A 385 -15.62 -13.26 9.71
C GLU A 385 -14.18 -13.12 10.24
N ILE A 386 -13.24 -12.67 9.39
CA ILE A 386 -11.86 -12.47 9.82
C ILE A 386 -11.77 -11.34 10.86
N VAL A 387 -12.48 -10.24 10.68
CA VAL A 387 -12.54 -9.15 11.65
C VAL A 387 -13.03 -9.64 13.01
N GLU A 388 -14.10 -10.40 13.04
CA GLU A 388 -14.66 -11.00 14.25
C GLU A 388 -13.67 -11.99 14.90
N ARG A 389 -13.21 -13.00 14.16
CA ARG A 389 -12.35 -14.08 14.67
C ARG A 389 -10.99 -13.59 15.13
N ALA A 390 -10.38 -12.70 14.36
CA ALA A 390 -9.12 -12.08 14.74
C ALA A 390 -9.28 -10.95 15.75
N ARG A 391 -10.54 -10.50 16.04
CA ARG A 391 -10.82 -9.30 16.84
C ARG A 391 -10.01 -8.11 16.37
N VAL A 392 -10.09 -7.82 15.07
CA VAL A 392 -9.37 -6.73 14.43
C VAL A 392 -9.78 -5.40 15.07
N THR A 393 -8.78 -4.57 15.41
CA THR A 393 -8.99 -3.22 15.97
C THR A 393 -8.89 -2.14 14.91
N HIS A 394 -8.07 -2.38 13.88
CA HIS A 394 -7.80 -1.45 12.79
C HIS A 394 -8.00 -2.16 11.45
N LEU A 395 -8.98 -1.74 10.68
CA LEU A 395 -9.29 -2.29 9.36
C LEU A 395 -8.97 -1.27 8.28
N GLY A 396 -8.00 -1.57 7.42
CA GLY A 396 -7.62 -0.76 6.27
C GLY A 396 -8.03 -1.40 4.94
N VAL A 397 -8.66 -0.62 4.07
CA VAL A 397 -9.13 -1.06 2.75
C VAL A 397 -9.01 0.07 1.72
N ALA A 398 -8.85 -0.28 0.45
CA ALA A 398 -8.99 0.69 -0.63
C ALA A 398 -10.48 0.98 -0.93
N PRO A 399 -10.86 2.18 -1.38
CA PRO A 399 -12.24 2.51 -1.76
C PRO A 399 -12.86 1.54 -2.76
N THR A 400 -12.10 1.01 -3.70
CA THR A 400 -12.57 -0.02 -4.65
C THR A 400 -12.99 -1.32 -3.96
N VAL A 401 -12.27 -1.75 -2.93
CA VAL A 401 -12.65 -2.93 -2.13
C VAL A 401 -13.99 -2.67 -1.44
N VAL A 402 -14.20 -1.47 -0.90
CA VAL A 402 -15.46 -1.08 -0.28
C VAL A 402 -16.61 -1.08 -1.29
N ARG A 403 -16.38 -0.56 -2.51
CA ARG A 403 -17.39 -0.61 -3.58
C ARG A 403 -17.83 -2.04 -3.87
N ALA A 404 -16.86 -2.95 -4.03
CA ALA A 404 -17.16 -4.37 -4.30
C ALA A 404 -17.87 -5.08 -3.15
N LEU A 405 -17.52 -4.77 -1.90
CA LEU A 405 -18.18 -5.33 -0.72
C LEU A 405 -19.59 -4.77 -0.53
N ARG A 406 -19.82 -3.49 -0.80
CA ARG A 406 -21.12 -2.84 -0.77
C ARG A 406 -22.14 -3.53 -1.70
N GLU A 407 -21.71 -3.98 -2.88
CA GLU A 407 -22.56 -4.72 -3.82
C GLU A 407 -23.08 -6.05 -3.28
N LYS A 408 -22.38 -6.62 -2.29
CA LYS A 408 -22.83 -7.84 -1.58
C LYS A 408 -23.96 -7.54 -0.56
N GLY A 409 -24.27 -6.25 -0.34
CA GLY A 409 -25.27 -5.79 0.62
C GLY A 409 -24.76 -5.71 2.06
N GLU A 410 -25.67 -5.40 2.99
CA GLU A 410 -25.33 -5.22 4.39
C GLU A 410 -25.44 -6.52 5.22
N ALA A 411 -26.20 -7.51 4.74
CA ALA A 411 -26.41 -8.75 5.48
C ALA A 411 -25.11 -9.48 5.84
N PRO A 412 -24.11 -9.60 4.94
CA PRO A 412 -22.80 -10.17 5.27
C PRO A 412 -22.09 -9.45 6.42
N VAL A 413 -22.18 -8.11 6.47
CA VAL A 413 -21.56 -7.30 7.53
C VAL A 413 -22.28 -7.53 8.87
N ARG A 414 -23.61 -7.51 8.86
CA ARG A 414 -24.45 -7.63 10.06
C ARG A 414 -24.45 -9.02 10.67
N ALA A 415 -23.97 -10.03 9.95
CA ALA A 415 -23.85 -11.39 10.44
C ALA A 415 -22.70 -11.58 11.45
N HIS A 416 -21.81 -10.59 11.59
CA HIS A 416 -20.59 -10.70 12.38
C HIS A 416 -20.46 -9.61 13.46
N ASP A 417 -19.78 -9.94 14.56
CA ASP A 417 -19.44 -8.98 15.62
C ASP A 417 -18.21 -8.14 15.24
N LEU A 418 -18.46 -6.89 14.85
CA LEU A 418 -17.42 -5.91 14.53
C LEU A 418 -17.09 -4.98 15.71
N SER A 419 -17.52 -5.30 16.93
CA SER A 419 -17.35 -4.43 18.11
C SER A 419 -15.90 -4.20 18.50
N SER A 420 -14.97 -5.07 18.07
CA SER A 420 -13.52 -4.90 18.28
C SER A 420 -12.90 -3.77 17.45
N LEU A 421 -13.54 -3.35 16.36
CA LEU A 421 -13.05 -2.26 15.54
C LEU A 421 -13.04 -0.92 16.30
N ARG A 422 -11.91 -0.23 16.20
CA ARG A 422 -11.66 1.10 16.77
C ARG A 422 -11.46 2.15 15.69
N VAL A 423 -10.79 1.78 14.59
CA VAL A 423 -10.43 2.68 13.50
C VAL A 423 -10.64 1.98 12.16
N LEU A 424 -11.23 2.69 11.23
CA LEU A 424 -11.25 2.32 9.82
C LEU A 424 -10.20 3.13 9.07
N GLY A 425 -9.50 2.51 8.14
CA GLY A 425 -8.46 3.16 7.34
C GLY A 425 -8.70 3.02 5.85
N SER A 426 -8.26 4.00 5.07
CA SER A 426 -8.33 3.91 3.62
C SER A 426 -7.26 4.72 2.92
N THR A 427 -6.75 4.18 1.81
CA THR A 427 -5.80 4.84 0.91
C THR A 427 -5.87 4.26 -0.50
N GLY A 428 -5.13 4.86 -1.43
CA GLY A 428 -4.86 4.35 -2.78
C GLY A 428 -5.61 5.06 -3.90
N GLU A 429 -6.77 5.61 -3.62
CA GLU A 429 -7.58 6.40 -4.56
C GLU A 429 -8.53 7.35 -3.83
N ALA A 430 -9.04 8.35 -4.56
CA ALA A 430 -10.06 9.25 -4.02
C ALA A 430 -11.38 8.50 -3.75
N TRP A 431 -12.06 8.90 -2.69
CA TRP A 431 -13.35 8.36 -2.33
C TRP A 431 -14.49 8.95 -3.16
N ASN A 432 -15.51 8.12 -3.40
CA ASN A 432 -16.83 8.59 -3.76
C ASN A 432 -17.71 8.69 -2.50
N PRO A 433 -18.64 9.64 -2.39
CA PRO A 433 -19.45 9.85 -1.19
C PRO A 433 -20.26 8.63 -0.75
N GLU A 434 -20.93 7.94 -1.66
CA GLU A 434 -21.80 6.82 -1.30
C GLU A 434 -21.09 5.60 -0.69
N PRO A 435 -19.99 5.06 -1.28
CA PRO A 435 -19.22 4.00 -0.64
C PRO A 435 -18.62 4.43 0.70
N TYR A 436 -18.21 5.70 0.82
CA TYR A 436 -17.71 6.25 2.07
C TYR A 436 -18.78 6.21 3.17
N ARG A 437 -20.01 6.71 2.88
CA ARG A 437 -21.15 6.69 3.82
C ARG A 437 -21.52 5.27 4.22
N TRP A 438 -21.54 4.34 3.26
CA TRP A 438 -21.80 2.93 3.56
C TRP A 438 -20.75 2.35 4.50
N PHE A 439 -19.47 2.62 4.24
CA PHE A 439 -18.38 2.15 5.09
C PHE A 439 -18.45 2.76 6.49
N ALA A 440 -18.73 4.05 6.59
CA ALA A 440 -18.94 4.75 7.84
C ALA A 440 -20.14 4.22 8.63
N GLY A 441 -21.29 4.09 7.97
CA GLY A 441 -22.57 3.71 8.63
C GLY A 441 -22.68 2.22 8.88
N THR A 442 -22.45 1.38 7.86
CA THR A 442 -22.67 -0.05 7.95
C THR A 442 -21.55 -0.77 8.69
N VAL A 443 -20.29 -0.47 8.35
CA VAL A 443 -19.11 -1.11 8.98
C VAL A 443 -18.73 -0.38 10.27
N GLY A 444 -18.63 0.94 10.21
CA GLY A 444 -18.26 1.77 11.35
C GLY A 444 -19.38 2.02 12.37
N GLY A 445 -20.61 1.67 12.04
CA GLY A 445 -21.78 1.89 12.87
C GLY A 445 -22.05 3.37 13.18
N GLY A 446 -21.56 4.30 12.34
CA GLY A 446 -21.63 5.76 12.54
C GLY A 446 -20.76 6.28 13.68
N ARG A 447 -19.99 5.41 14.36
CA ARG A 447 -19.22 5.77 15.58
C ARG A 447 -17.70 5.74 15.38
N LEU A 448 -17.21 5.03 14.33
CA LEU A 448 -15.77 4.87 14.12
C LEU A 448 -15.24 5.93 13.17
N PRO A 449 -14.06 6.51 13.43
CA PRO A 449 -13.39 7.37 12.47
C PRO A 449 -12.94 6.57 11.25
N ILE A 450 -13.04 7.20 10.07
CA ILE A 450 -12.34 6.73 8.87
C ILE A 450 -11.10 7.60 8.70
N VAL A 451 -9.94 7.02 8.95
CA VAL A 451 -8.65 7.66 8.65
C VAL A 451 -8.42 7.55 7.15
N ASN A 452 -8.81 8.60 6.43
CA ASN A 452 -8.42 8.77 5.04
C ASN A 452 -6.95 9.18 4.99
N TYR A 453 -6.14 8.56 4.12
CA TYR A 453 -4.68 8.64 4.16
C TYR A 453 -4.15 8.74 2.73
N SER A 454 -3.52 9.87 2.41
CA SER A 454 -2.97 10.15 1.08
C SER A 454 -1.48 10.39 1.14
N GLY A 455 -0.78 9.72 0.24
CA GLY A 455 0.67 9.80 0.06
C GLY A 455 1.10 8.89 -1.06
N GLY A 456 2.27 8.27 -0.93
CA GLY A 456 2.80 7.42 -1.99
C GLY A 456 3.99 6.60 -1.52
N THR A 457 4.43 5.72 -2.42
CA THR A 457 5.63 4.91 -2.23
C THR A 457 6.85 5.78 -2.01
N GLU A 458 6.95 6.86 -2.78
CA GLU A 458 8.07 7.81 -2.75
C GLU A 458 8.06 8.71 -1.52
N ILE A 459 6.88 8.85 -0.89
CA ILE A 459 6.72 9.57 0.38
C ILE A 459 7.14 8.69 1.56
N GLY A 460 7.14 7.36 1.36
CA GLY A 460 7.33 6.38 2.43
C GLY A 460 6.17 6.34 3.43
N GLY A 461 5.01 6.86 3.05
CA GLY A 461 3.84 7.00 3.91
C GLY A 461 2.86 8.03 3.41
N GLY A 462 2.25 8.82 4.32
CA GLY A 462 1.29 9.86 3.99
C GLY A 462 1.84 11.27 4.00
N ILE A 463 1.23 12.12 3.17
CA ILE A 463 1.35 13.59 3.21
C ILE A 463 0.18 14.14 4.03
N LEU A 464 -1.04 13.70 3.69
CA LEU A 464 -2.29 14.09 4.33
C LEU A 464 -2.92 12.89 5.05
N GLY A 465 -3.54 13.14 6.18
CA GLY A 465 -4.21 12.11 6.96
C GLY A 465 -5.37 12.65 7.78
N CYS A 466 -5.98 11.77 8.56
CA CYS A 466 -6.93 12.12 9.59
C CYS A 466 -6.34 11.80 10.96
N THR A 467 -6.80 12.47 11.99
CA THR A 467 -6.38 12.22 13.37
C THR A 467 -7.58 12.07 14.29
N MET A 468 -7.35 11.51 15.47
CA MET A 468 -8.37 11.36 16.51
C MET A 468 -8.77 12.68 17.17
N LEU A 469 -8.18 13.82 16.77
CA LEU A 469 -8.41 15.13 17.37
C LEU A 469 -9.35 16.02 16.55
N HIS A 470 -9.48 15.75 15.27
CA HIS A 470 -10.22 16.59 14.34
C HIS A 470 -11.60 16.02 13.99
N PRO A 471 -12.60 16.86 13.80
CA PRO A 471 -13.80 16.47 13.09
C PRO A 471 -13.45 16.00 11.68
N LEU A 472 -14.13 14.97 11.19
CA LEU A 472 -13.83 14.38 9.88
C LEU A 472 -14.93 14.73 8.86
N ARG A 473 -14.49 15.26 7.71
CA ARG A 473 -15.33 15.50 6.54
C ARG A 473 -15.46 14.23 5.71
N GLU A 474 -16.58 14.12 5.04
CA GLU A 474 -16.79 13.06 4.05
C GLU A 474 -15.73 13.15 2.92
N CYS A 475 -15.04 12.04 2.65
CA CYS A 475 -14.00 11.92 1.62
C CYS A 475 -12.77 12.82 1.81
N GLY A 476 -12.72 13.64 2.87
CA GLY A 476 -11.65 14.61 3.14
C GLY A 476 -10.52 14.06 4.00
N PHE A 477 -9.54 14.93 4.23
CA PHE A 477 -8.42 14.73 5.15
C PHE A 477 -8.45 15.84 6.18
N SER A 478 -8.13 15.52 7.44
CA SER A 478 -8.23 16.54 8.50
C SER A 478 -6.98 17.40 8.62
N ALA A 479 -5.81 16.87 8.25
CA ALA A 479 -4.54 17.57 8.45
C ALA A 479 -3.41 17.07 7.53
N ALA A 480 -2.39 17.92 7.33
CA ALA A 480 -1.07 17.45 6.95
C ALA A 480 -0.45 16.69 8.12
N ILE A 481 0.29 15.61 7.83
CA ILE A 481 0.88 14.76 8.87
C ILE A 481 2.04 15.49 9.55
N LEU A 482 2.26 15.24 10.83
CA LEU A 482 3.36 15.82 11.60
C LEU A 482 4.71 15.60 10.90
N GLY A 483 5.50 16.67 10.80
CA GLY A 483 6.78 16.67 10.11
C GLY A 483 6.72 16.78 8.59
N ILE A 484 5.51 16.91 8.00
CA ILE A 484 5.31 17.13 6.56
C ILE A 484 4.85 18.55 6.30
N ASP A 485 5.67 19.37 5.65
CA ASP A 485 5.38 20.74 5.27
C ASP A 485 4.61 20.79 3.93
N ALA A 486 3.36 20.29 3.98
CA ALA A 486 2.48 20.22 2.82
C ALA A 486 1.83 21.57 2.52
N ASP A 487 1.70 21.90 1.24
CA ASP A 487 0.96 23.06 0.78
C ASP A 487 0.29 22.82 -0.60
N VAL A 488 -0.60 23.72 -0.99
CA VAL A 488 -1.24 23.75 -2.31
C VAL A 488 -0.80 25.01 -3.02
N VAL A 489 -0.29 24.88 -4.26
CA VAL A 489 0.24 26.02 -5.01
C VAL A 489 -0.38 26.14 -6.41
N ASP A 490 -0.38 27.38 -6.92
CA ASP A 490 -0.73 27.70 -8.29
C ASP A 490 0.39 27.31 -9.28
N GLU A 491 0.23 27.66 -10.56
CA GLU A 491 1.23 27.41 -11.59
C GLU A 491 2.54 28.22 -11.43
N ASN A 492 2.52 29.28 -10.61
CA ASN A 492 3.69 30.08 -10.27
C ASN A 492 4.35 29.66 -8.96
N GLY A 493 3.85 28.60 -8.29
CA GLY A 493 4.34 28.15 -6.98
C GLY A 493 3.85 28.98 -5.80
N GLN A 494 2.84 29.85 -5.99
CA GLN A 494 2.24 30.65 -4.92
C GLN A 494 1.17 29.84 -4.18
N ALA A 495 1.16 29.97 -2.83
CA ALA A 495 0.23 29.24 -1.98
C ALA A 495 -1.23 29.60 -2.30
N LEU A 496 -2.09 28.59 -2.30
CA LEU A 496 -3.53 28.70 -2.52
C LEU A 496 -4.32 28.22 -1.29
N THR A 497 -5.48 28.87 -1.07
CA THR A 497 -6.51 28.42 -0.12
C THR A 497 -7.85 28.47 -0.84
N GLU A 498 -8.75 27.52 -0.58
CA GLU A 498 -10.07 27.34 -1.22
C GLU A 498 -10.03 27.07 -2.75
N SER A 499 -8.87 27.11 -3.34
CA SER A 499 -8.69 26.87 -4.78
C SER A 499 -7.90 25.58 -5.02
N VAL A 500 -8.22 24.92 -6.13
CA VAL A 500 -7.49 23.71 -6.55
C VAL A 500 -6.13 24.08 -7.11
N GLY A 501 -5.09 23.44 -6.57
CA GLY A 501 -3.71 23.60 -7.01
C GLY A 501 -2.90 22.33 -6.87
N GLU A 502 -1.62 22.41 -7.19
CA GLU A 502 -0.69 21.30 -7.07
C GLU A 502 -0.32 21.06 -5.61
N LEU A 503 -0.43 19.81 -5.15
CA LEU A 503 0.05 19.40 -3.84
C LEU A 503 1.58 19.29 -3.86
N ILE A 504 2.20 20.05 -2.97
CA ILE A 504 3.65 20.08 -2.80
C ILE A 504 4.05 19.77 -1.34
N VAL A 505 5.32 19.41 -1.17
CA VAL A 505 5.98 19.41 0.15
C VAL A 505 7.20 20.32 0.08
N ARG A 506 7.31 21.24 1.06
CA ARG A 506 8.31 22.33 1.05
C ARG A 506 9.64 21.92 1.65
N ARG A 507 9.67 20.89 2.50
CA ARG A 507 10.88 20.44 3.22
C ARG A 507 11.01 18.91 3.13
N PRO A 508 12.24 18.37 3.14
CA PRO A 508 12.44 16.94 3.21
C PRO A 508 11.95 16.36 4.55
N TRP A 509 11.66 15.07 4.56
CA TRP A 509 11.19 14.30 5.72
C TRP A 509 11.86 12.90 5.73
N PRO A 510 11.97 12.21 6.89
CA PRO A 510 12.75 10.97 6.99
C PRO A 510 12.30 9.84 6.06
N GLY A 511 10.99 9.73 5.77
CA GLY A 511 10.44 8.71 4.88
C GLY A 511 10.56 9.02 3.39
N MET A 512 11.03 10.22 3.02
CA MET A 512 11.24 10.59 1.64
C MET A 512 12.16 9.58 0.95
N THR A 513 11.79 9.17 -0.27
CA THR A 513 12.66 8.29 -1.05
C THR A 513 14.06 8.86 -1.20
N HIS A 514 15.06 8.01 -1.06
CA HIS A 514 16.45 8.37 -1.30
C HIS A 514 16.82 8.28 -2.81
N GLY A 515 15.84 8.55 -3.67
CA GLY A 515 15.96 8.56 -5.12
C GLY A 515 15.36 7.32 -5.79
N PHE A 516 15.61 7.21 -7.10
CA PHE A 516 15.31 6.02 -7.86
C PHE A 516 16.57 5.18 -8.06
N TRP A 517 16.39 3.85 -8.01
CA TRP A 517 17.50 2.91 -8.17
C TRP A 517 18.20 3.12 -9.51
N GLN A 518 19.48 3.49 -9.47
CA GLN A 518 20.34 3.75 -10.62
C GLN A 518 19.79 4.81 -11.62
N ASP A 519 18.85 5.67 -11.18
CA ASP A 519 18.24 6.67 -12.06
C ASP A 519 17.99 8.02 -11.32
N PRO A 520 19.06 8.67 -10.82
CA PRO A 520 18.96 9.91 -10.06
C PRO A 520 18.39 11.08 -10.87
N GLU A 521 18.73 11.15 -12.16
CA GLU A 521 18.25 12.21 -13.04
C GLU A 521 16.72 12.17 -13.21
N ARG A 522 16.17 10.98 -13.40
CA ARG A 522 14.71 10.79 -13.48
C ARG A 522 13.99 11.13 -12.19
N TYR A 523 14.61 10.87 -11.03
CA TYR A 523 14.09 11.27 -9.73
C TYR A 523 13.96 12.79 -9.62
N GLU A 524 15.04 13.52 -9.90
CA GLU A 524 15.05 15.00 -9.87
C GLU A 524 14.04 15.55 -10.89
N GLN A 525 14.05 15.04 -12.12
CA GLN A 525 13.13 15.46 -13.16
C GLN A 525 11.66 15.23 -12.77
N THR A 526 11.36 14.13 -12.07
CA THR A 526 9.98 13.76 -11.72
C THR A 526 9.40 14.65 -10.62
N TYR A 527 10.18 14.97 -9.56
CA TYR A 527 9.62 15.58 -8.36
C TYR A 527 10.15 16.97 -8.05
N TRP A 528 11.32 17.37 -8.59
CA TRP A 528 12.01 18.58 -8.17
C TRP A 528 12.24 19.60 -9.29
N SER A 529 11.93 19.24 -10.54
CA SER A 529 12.25 20.08 -11.70
C SER A 529 11.30 21.25 -11.91
N ARG A 530 10.05 21.15 -11.44
CA ARG A 530 9.00 22.14 -11.73
C ARG A 530 9.22 23.45 -10.95
N TRP A 531 9.52 23.34 -9.66
CA TRP A 531 9.87 24.47 -8.80
C TRP A 531 11.09 24.09 -7.96
N PRO A 532 12.20 24.84 -8.06
CA PRO A 532 13.41 24.53 -7.30
C PRO A 532 13.15 24.44 -5.79
N GLY A 533 13.57 23.35 -5.18
CA GLY A 533 13.45 23.13 -3.74
C GLY A 533 12.07 22.70 -3.25
N LEU A 534 11.08 22.50 -4.14
CA LEU A 534 9.75 22.01 -3.79
C LEU A 534 9.51 20.62 -4.37
N TRP A 535 9.10 19.69 -3.51
CA TRP A 535 8.63 18.38 -3.95
C TRP A 535 7.24 18.50 -4.58
N VAL A 536 7.09 18.08 -5.82
CA VAL A 536 5.80 18.05 -6.53
C VAL A 536 5.24 16.64 -6.50
N HIS A 537 4.14 16.42 -5.74
CA HIS A 537 3.60 15.06 -5.57
C HIS A 537 2.86 14.54 -6.80
N GLY A 538 2.31 15.44 -7.59
CA GLY A 538 1.54 15.08 -8.79
C GLY A 538 0.08 14.77 -8.48
N ASP A 539 -0.45 15.32 -7.40
CA ASP A 539 -1.88 15.35 -7.05
C ASP A 539 -2.37 16.79 -7.03
N PHE A 540 -3.60 17.02 -7.48
CA PHE A 540 -4.29 18.25 -7.18
C PHE A 540 -5.04 18.13 -5.86
N ALA A 541 -4.90 19.18 -5.08
CA ALA A 541 -5.53 19.30 -3.78
C ALA A 541 -6.13 20.69 -3.58
N ARG A 542 -6.97 20.80 -2.57
CA ARG A 542 -7.52 22.04 -2.05
C ARG A 542 -7.40 22.06 -0.54
N ARG A 543 -6.84 23.13 0.00
CA ARG A 543 -6.79 23.39 1.42
C ARG A 543 -7.98 24.28 1.80
N LEU A 544 -8.77 23.88 2.78
CA LEU A 544 -10.01 24.54 3.17
C LEU A 544 -9.75 25.59 4.29
N GLU A 545 -10.38 26.76 4.21
CA GLU A 545 -10.31 27.80 5.25
C GLU A 545 -10.84 27.31 6.59
N ALA A 546 -11.91 26.52 6.56
CA ALA A 546 -12.49 25.89 7.75
C ALA A 546 -11.66 24.72 8.30
N GLY A 547 -10.44 24.53 7.79
CA GLY A 547 -9.54 23.43 8.12
C GLY A 547 -9.83 22.15 7.33
N GLY A 548 -8.77 21.36 7.11
CA GLY A 548 -8.82 20.13 6.33
C GLY A 548 -8.42 20.30 4.87
N TRP A 549 -8.43 19.18 4.15
CA TRP A 549 -7.94 19.08 2.78
C TRP A 549 -8.83 18.16 1.95
N VAL A 550 -8.84 18.39 0.65
CA VAL A 550 -9.49 17.53 -0.35
C VAL A 550 -8.49 17.22 -1.45
N ILE A 551 -8.36 15.95 -1.84
CA ILE A 551 -7.61 15.52 -3.03
C ILE A 551 -8.62 15.45 -4.19
N GLU A 552 -8.35 16.23 -5.23
CA GLU A 552 -9.21 16.35 -6.41
C GLU A 552 -8.82 15.32 -7.51
N GLY A 553 -7.68 14.66 -7.35
CA GLY A 553 -7.16 13.63 -8.27
C GLY A 553 -5.72 13.86 -8.68
N ARG A 554 -5.23 13.02 -9.60
CA ARG A 554 -3.86 13.14 -10.14
C ARG A 554 -3.75 14.39 -11.03
N SER A 555 -2.66 15.15 -10.89
CA SER A 555 -2.42 16.33 -11.73
C SER A 555 -2.13 15.98 -13.19
N ASP A 556 -1.62 14.78 -13.42
CA ASP A 556 -1.36 14.22 -14.74
C ASP A 556 -2.59 13.55 -15.40
N ASP A 557 -3.63 13.23 -14.63
CA ASP A 557 -4.94 12.75 -15.11
C ASP A 557 -5.98 13.88 -15.21
N THR A 558 -5.61 15.11 -14.89
CA THR A 558 -6.52 16.25 -14.83
C THR A 558 -7.10 16.61 -16.17
N ILE A 559 -8.38 16.88 -16.16
CA ILE A 559 -9.17 17.31 -17.30
C ILE A 559 -9.08 18.83 -17.41
N LYS A 560 -8.50 19.34 -18.51
CA LYS A 560 -8.40 20.78 -18.78
C LYS A 560 -9.45 21.20 -19.82
N LEU A 561 -10.48 21.90 -19.38
CA LEU A 561 -11.58 22.35 -20.26
C LEU A 561 -11.82 23.84 -20.10
N ALA A 562 -11.85 24.57 -21.21
CA ALA A 562 -12.18 25.99 -21.24
C ALA A 562 -11.39 26.82 -20.20
N GLY A 563 -10.10 26.53 -20.02
CA GLY A 563 -9.23 27.23 -19.07
C GLY A 563 -9.42 26.85 -17.59
N LYS A 564 -10.33 25.92 -17.29
CA LYS A 564 -10.53 25.37 -15.94
C LYS A 564 -9.90 23.99 -15.84
N ARG A 565 -9.43 23.66 -14.64
CA ARG A 565 -8.95 22.33 -14.27
C ARG A 565 -10.05 21.61 -13.49
N LEU A 566 -10.26 20.33 -13.80
CA LEU A 566 -11.28 19.49 -13.20
C LEU A 566 -10.67 18.14 -12.85
N GLY A 567 -10.89 17.68 -11.63
CA GLY A 567 -10.52 16.34 -11.22
C GLY A 567 -11.43 15.29 -11.85
N PRO A 568 -10.90 14.18 -12.41
CA PRO A 568 -11.75 13.09 -12.91
C PRO A 568 -12.75 12.61 -11.87
N ALA A 569 -12.35 12.57 -10.59
CA ALA A 569 -13.19 12.12 -9.49
C ALA A 569 -14.47 12.94 -9.31
N GLU A 570 -14.47 14.25 -9.58
CA GLU A 570 -15.66 15.08 -9.52
C GLU A 570 -16.70 14.65 -10.55
N VAL A 571 -16.26 14.42 -11.79
CA VAL A 571 -17.13 13.95 -12.87
C VAL A 571 -17.66 12.56 -12.54
N GLU A 572 -16.78 11.65 -12.15
CA GLU A 572 -17.10 10.26 -11.85
C GLU A 572 -18.07 10.14 -10.68
N SER A 573 -17.93 10.98 -9.66
CA SER A 573 -18.86 11.03 -8.53
C SER A 573 -20.27 11.45 -8.95
N LEU A 574 -20.40 12.39 -9.87
CA LEU A 574 -21.71 12.77 -10.42
C LEU A 574 -22.34 11.66 -11.25
N LEU A 575 -21.54 10.91 -12.00
CA LEU A 575 -22.03 9.79 -12.80
C LEU A 575 -22.45 8.62 -11.92
N THR A 576 -21.62 8.25 -10.95
CA THR A 576 -21.88 7.13 -10.02
C THR A 576 -22.96 7.44 -8.98
N ALA A 577 -23.39 8.68 -8.83
CA ALA A 577 -24.58 9.06 -8.07
C ALA A 577 -25.89 8.62 -8.73
N ASP A 578 -25.86 8.15 -9.99
CA ASP A 578 -27.00 7.49 -10.62
C ASP A 578 -26.99 6.00 -10.34
N THR A 579 -28.12 5.45 -9.85
CA THR A 579 -28.24 4.04 -9.47
C THR A 579 -28.03 3.05 -10.61
N ALA A 580 -28.16 3.52 -11.85
CA ALA A 580 -27.88 2.73 -13.05
C ALA A 580 -26.36 2.62 -13.34
N VAL A 581 -25.50 3.41 -12.67
CA VAL A 581 -24.05 3.45 -12.93
C VAL A 581 -23.30 2.74 -11.79
N LEU A 582 -22.55 1.71 -12.16
CA LEU A 582 -21.67 0.98 -11.25
C LEU A 582 -20.33 1.69 -11.09
N GLU A 583 -19.69 2.03 -12.22
CA GLU A 583 -18.38 2.66 -12.27
C GLU A 583 -18.30 3.66 -13.41
N ALA A 584 -17.43 4.65 -13.25
CA ALA A 584 -17.16 5.63 -14.30
C ALA A 584 -15.66 5.97 -14.35
N ALA A 585 -15.17 6.31 -15.53
CA ALA A 585 -13.86 6.88 -15.77
C ALA A 585 -13.97 8.10 -16.68
N ALA A 586 -13.45 9.24 -16.24
CA ALA A 586 -13.44 10.49 -16.99
C ALA A 586 -12.03 10.76 -17.51
N ILE A 587 -11.93 11.09 -18.81
CA ILE A 587 -10.67 11.42 -19.48
C ILE A 587 -10.79 12.70 -20.30
N GLU A 588 -9.68 13.41 -20.43
CA GLU A 588 -9.54 14.49 -21.43
C GLU A 588 -9.03 13.93 -22.75
N VAL A 589 -9.64 14.36 -23.83
CA VAL A 589 -9.16 14.07 -25.20
C VAL A 589 -8.95 15.38 -25.98
N PRO A 590 -7.97 15.45 -26.90
CA PRO A 590 -7.79 16.65 -27.73
C PRO A 590 -9.03 16.97 -28.54
N HIS A 591 -9.40 18.25 -28.58
CA HIS A 591 -10.51 18.73 -29.39
C HIS A 591 -10.08 19.91 -30.27
N PRO A 592 -10.34 19.89 -31.61
CA PRO A 592 -9.76 20.84 -32.55
C PRO A 592 -10.18 22.31 -32.32
N VAL A 593 -11.32 22.53 -31.68
CA VAL A 593 -11.82 23.89 -31.43
C VAL A 593 -11.69 24.33 -29.99
N LYS A 594 -11.88 23.39 -29.01
CA LYS A 594 -11.92 23.68 -27.58
C LYS A 594 -10.59 23.43 -26.87
N GLY A 595 -9.58 22.89 -27.60
CA GLY A 595 -8.32 22.42 -27.01
C GLY A 595 -8.46 21.06 -26.34
N GLY A 596 -9.46 20.87 -25.48
CA GLY A 596 -9.80 19.62 -24.83
C GLY A 596 -11.29 19.34 -24.80
N ALA A 597 -11.68 18.07 -24.73
CA ALA A 597 -13.05 17.60 -24.54
C ALA A 597 -13.10 16.52 -23.44
N LEU A 598 -14.21 16.49 -22.71
CA LEU A 598 -14.47 15.49 -21.68
C LEU A 598 -15.15 14.28 -22.31
N VAL A 599 -14.55 13.10 -22.15
CA VAL A 599 -15.14 11.82 -22.52
C VAL A 599 -15.22 10.95 -21.26
N CYS A 600 -16.39 10.33 -21.07
CA CYS A 600 -16.62 9.46 -19.92
C CYS A 600 -16.90 8.02 -20.38
N TYR A 601 -16.26 7.07 -19.71
CA TYR A 601 -16.55 5.64 -19.86
C TYR A 601 -17.34 5.17 -18.63
N VAL A 602 -18.45 4.47 -18.86
CA VAL A 602 -19.42 4.10 -17.82
C VAL A 602 -19.69 2.61 -17.87
N VAL A 603 -19.57 1.94 -16.73
CA VAL A 603 -20.04 0.58 -16.51
C VAL A 603 -21.39 0.66 -15.82
N LEU A 604 -22.41 -0.02 -16.38
CA LEU A 604 -23.74 -0.03 -15.82
C LEU A 604 -23.89 -1.07 -14.70
N ALA A 605 -24.71 -0.77 -13.71
CA ALA A 605 -25.13 -1.71 -12.71
C ALA A 605 -25.99 -2.83 -13.34
N PHE A 606 -25.96 -4.02 -12.76
CA PHE A 606 -26.66 -5.20 -13.28
C PHE A 606 -28.15 -4.91 -13.53
N GLY A 607 -28.66 -5.35 -14.67
CA GLY A 607 -30.06 -5.16 -15.08
C GLY A 607 -30.35 -3.83 -15.79
N ASN A 608 -29.36 -2.97 -16.00
CA ASN A 608 -29.51 -1.75 -16.78
C ASN A 608 -28.94 -1.89 -18.20
N GLU A 609 -29.56 -1.21 -19.16
CA GLU A 609 -29.16 -1.25 -20.57
C GLU A 609 -28.58 0.09 -21.03
N PRO A 610 -27.64 0.10 -21.99
CA PRO A 610 -27.00 1.30 -22.54
C PRO A 610 -27.97 2.01 -23.52
N THR A 611 -28.86 2.86 -23.00
CA THR A 611 -29.85 3.62 -23.82
C THR A 611 -29.43 5.07 -24.01
N GLU A 612 -29.89 5.67 -25.11
CA GLU A 612 -29.70 7.12 -25.39
C GLU A 612 -30.42 8.01 -24.34
N ALA A 613 -31.51 7.53 -23.77
CA ALA A 613 -32.19 8.23 -22.69
C ALA A 613 -31.30 8.32 -21.45
N LEU A 614 -30.70 7.21 -21.02
CA LEU A 614 -29.76 7.18 -19.88
C LEU A 614 -28.52 8.04 -20.17
N ARG A 615 -27.94 7.96 -21.39
CA ARG A 615 -26.81 8.79 -21.82
C ARG A 615 -27.13 10.28 -21.65
N SER A 616 -28.30 10.71 -22.12
CA SER A 616 -28.75 12.09 -22.01
C SER A 616 -28.93 12.55 -20.56
N VAL A 617 -29.46 11.67 -19.69
CA VAL A 617 -29.60 11.93 -18.25
C VAL A 617 -28.24 12.13 -17.60
N LEU A 618 -27.27 11.26 -17.87
CA LEU A 618 -25.93 11.32 -17.31
C LEU A 618 -25.17 12.57 -17.78
N ILE A 619 -25.25 12.92 -19.09
CA ILE A 619 -24.69 14.17 -19.61
C ILE A 619 -25.29 15.38 -18.88
N SER A 620 -26.61 15.41 -18.75
CA SER A 620 -27.32 16.52 -18.09
C SER A 620 -26.98 16.61 -16.61
N ARG A 621 -26.70 15.49 -15.96
CA ARG A 621 -26.27 15.46 -14.56
C ARG A 621 -24.91 16.12 -14.38
N VAL A 622 -23.93 15.79 -15.22
CA VAL A 622 -22.61 16.42 -15.21
C VAL A 622 -22.71 17.90 -15.55
N GLU A 623 -23.46 18.26 -16.58
CA GLU A 623 -23.68 19.66 -16.98
C GLU A 623 -24.31 20.49 -15.85
N ARG A 624 -25.29 19.94 -15.12
CA ARG A 624 -25.92 20.64 -13.98
C ARG A 624 -24.99 20.76 -12.78
N GLY A 625 -24.21 19.72 -12.50
CA GLY A 625 -23.30 19.69 -11.34
C GLY A 625 -22.07 20.57 -11.52
N LEU A 626 -21.49 20.62 -12.71
CA LEU A 626 -20.19 21.29 -12.97
C LEU A 626 -20.31 22.48 -13.93
N GLY A 627 -21.48 22.71 -14.50
CA GLY A 627 -21.74 23.80 -15.42
C GLY A 627 -21.55 23.41 -16.90
N ARG A 628 -22.14 24.21 -17.79
CA ARG A 628 -22.21 23.96 -19.24
C ARG A 628 -20.84 23.77 -19.90
N ALA A 629 -19.79 24.42 -19.38
CA ALA A 629 -18.44 24.31 -19.90
C ALA A 629 -17.85 22.90 -19.71
N MET A 630 -18.37 22.14 -18.74
CA MET A 630 -17.92 20.79 -18.37
C MET A 630 -18.82 19.70 -18.91
N LYS A 631 -19.74 20.04 -19.84
CA LYS A 631 -20.61 19.07 -20.50
C LYS A 631 -19.76 18.00 -21.20
N PRO A 632 -19.96 16.71 -20.91
CA PRO A 632 -19.29 15.65 -21.66
C PRO A 632 -19.56 15.70 -23.14
N GLU A 633 -18.52 15.58 -23.95
CA GLU A 633 -18.63 15.41 -25.42
C GLU A 633 -19.24 14.05 -25.76
N ALA A 634 -18.85 13.02 -24.97
CA ALA A 634 -19.38 11.66 -25.07
C ALA A 634 -19.43 10.96 -23.73
N ILE A 635 -20.45 10.13 -23.54
CA ILE A 635 -20.50 9.08 -22.55
C ILE A 635 -20.56 7.75 -23.29
N LEU A 636 -19.60 6.88 -23.05
CA LEU A 636 -19.44 5.59 -23.72
C LEU A 636 -19.67 4.47 -22.68
N PHE A 637 -20.56 3.56 -23.01
CA PHE A 637 -20.84 2.41 -22.14
C PHE A 637 -19.89 1.25 -22.45
N VAL A 638 -19.38 0.62 -21.38
CA VAL A 638 -18.45 -0.51 -21.45
C VAL A 638 -18.84 -1.57 -20.42
N CYS A 639 -18.44 -2.83 -20.68
CA CYS A 639 -18.69 -3.92 -19.74
C CYS A 639 -17.72 -3.93 -18.55
N ALA A 640 -16.51 -3.34 -18.70
CA ALA A 640 -15.51 -3.21 -17.65
C ALA A 640 -14.53 -2.09 -17.97
N LEU A 641 -13.93 -1.49 -16.94
CA LEU A 641 -12.85 -0.51 -17.05
C LEU A 641 -11.49 -1.18 -16.86
N PRO A 642 -10.45 -0.79 -17.61
CA PRO A 642 -9.07 -1.20 -17.33
C PRO A 642 -8.63 -0.74 -15.93
N LYS A 643 -8.21 -1.69 -15.11
CA LYS A 643 -7.78 -1.46 -13.73
C LYS A 643 -6.45 -2.15 -13.46
N THR A 644 -5.71 -1.59 -12.53
CA THR A 644 -4.65 -2.34 -11.89
C THR A 644 -5.27 -3.47 -11.05
N ARG A 645 -4.48 -4.47 -10.70
CA ARG A 645 -4.94 -5.58 -9.84
C ARG A 645 -5.35 -5.17 -8.43
N ASN A 646 -5.07 -3.92 -8.03
CA ASN A 646 -5.65 -3.26 -6.86
C ASN A 646 -6.91 -2.46 -7.22
N ALA A 647 -7.49 -2.76 -8.35
CA ALA A 647 -8.71 -2.16 -8.86
C ALA A 647 -8.63 -0.64 -9.11
N LYS A 648 -7.43 -0.03 -9.13
CA LYS A 648 -7.25 1.38 -9.51
C LYS A 648 -7.48 1.54 -11.02
N ILE A 649 -8.41 2.43 -11.42
CA ILE A 649 -8.71 2.72 -12.81
C ILE A 649 -7.49 3.32 -13.53
N MET A 650 -7.13 2.73 -14.67
CA MET A 650 -5.97 3.14 -15.47
C MET A 650 -6.40 4.17 -16.55
N ARG A 651 -6.75 5.41 -16.13
CA ARG A 651 -7.28 6.46 -17.01
C ARG A 651 -6.36 6.79 -18.17
N ARG A 652 -5.05 6.79 -17.96
CA ARG A 652 -4.07 6.99 -19.05
C ARG A 652 -4.16 5.93 -20.12
N LEU A 653 -4.34 4.67 -19.71
CA LEU A 653 -4.50 3.56 -20.65
C LEU A 653 -5.84 3.67 -21.39
N ILE A 654 -6.91 4.03 -20.69
CA ILE A 654 -8.22 4.33 -21.33
C ILE A 654 -8.06 5.45 -22.37
N ARG A 655 -7.36 6.54 -22.01
CA ARG A 655 -7.09 7.65 -22.92
C ARG A 655 -6.25 7.23 -24.12
N SER A 656 -5.20 6.44 -23.92
CA SER A 656 -4.36 5.93 -25.00
C SER A 656 -5.17 5.09 -25.99
N VAL A 657 -5.95 4.11 -25.49
CA VAL A 657 -6.81 3.26 -26.32
C VAL A 657 -7.93 4.06 -27.01
N HIS A 658 -8.49 5.08 -26.34
CA HIS A 658 -9.46 5.99 -26.98
C HIS A 658 -8.83 6.74 -28.17
N LEU A 659 -7.60 7.24 -27.99
CA LEU A 659 -6.89 7.96 -29.04
C LEU A 659 -6.45 7.03 -30.18
N GLU A 660 -6.05 5.78 -29.91
CA GLU A 660 -5.82 4.74 -30.93
C GLU A 660 -7.06 4.58 -31.85
N ARG A 661 -8.25 4.61 -31.24
CA ARG A 661 -9.52 4.45 -31.94
C ARG A 661 -9.91 5.67 -32.76
N THR A 662 -9.52 6.87 -32.32
CA THR A 662 -10.06 8.16 -32.86
C THR A 662 -9.04 8.98 -33.64
N THR A 663 -7.74 8.64 -33.59
CA THR A 663 -6.67 9.42 -34.25
C THR A 663 -5.78 8.53 -35.13
N GLN A 664 -5.14 9.16 -36.17
CA GLN A 664 -4.21 8.45 -37.06
C GLN A 664 -2.81 8.24 -36.47
N ALA A 665 -2.47 8.92 -35.37
CA ALA A 665 -1.18 8.84 -34.68
C ALA A 665 -1.42 8.68 -33.19
N PRO A 666 -1.72 7.44 -32.73
CA PRO A 666 -1.93 7.19 -31.31
C PRO A 666 -0.64 7.39 -30.52
N PRO A 667 -0.73 7.86 -29.25
CA PRO A 667 0.41 7.89 -28.35
C PRO A 667 0.89 6.46 -28.10
N PRO A 668 2.17 6.27 -27.69
CA PRO A 668 2.67 4.95 -27.33
C PRO A 668 1.82 4.36 -26.20
N GLN A 669 1.51 3.07 -26.32
CA GLN A 669 0.75 2.33 -25.30
C GLN A 669 1.52 2.38 -23.99
N GLY A 670 0.88 2.78 -22.90
CA GLY A 670 1.48 2.84 -21.58
C GLY A 670 1.80 1.45 -21.01
N ASP A 671 2.48 1.42 -19.85
CA ASP A 671 2.79 0.17 -19.13
C ASP A 671 1.50 -0.59 -18.76
N ILE A 672 1.34 -1.78 -19.33
CA ILE A 672 0.20 -2.68 -19.07
C ILE A 672 0.54 -3.77 -18.04
N SER A 673 1.77 -3.79 -17.49
CA SER A 673 2.24 -4.86 -16.60
C SER A 673 1.42 -4.98 -15.31
N SER A 674 0.81 -3.88 -14.88
CA SER A 674 -0.07 -3.81 -13.70
C SER A 674 -1.55 -4.05 -14.03
N LEU A 675 -1.92 -4.21 -15.30
CA LEU A 675 -3.30 -4.42 -15.73
C LEU A 675 -3.83 -5.79 -15.25
N GLU A 676 -4.99 -5.77 -14.59
CA GLU A 676 -5.60 -6.98 -14.04
C GLU A 676 -6.09 -7.92 -15.14
N ASP A 677 -6.83 -7.37 -16.09
CA ASP A 677 -7.42 -8.12 -17.20
C ASP A 677 -7.18 -7.39 -18.54
N PRO A 678 -6.27 -7.89 -19.38
CA PRO A 678 -6.01 -7.33 -20.70
C PRO A 678 -7.23 -7.27 -21.63
N SER A 679 -8.24 -8.11 -21.41
CA SER A 679 -9.46 -8.12 -22.23
C SER A 679 -10.28 -6.82 -22.06
N THR A 680 -10.12 -6.09 -20.96
CA THR A 680 -10.78 -4.81 -20.70
C THR A 680 -10.37 -3.71 -21.70
N LEU A 681 -9.20 -3.82 -22.32
CA LEU A 681 -8.80 -2.92 -23.42
C LEU A 681 -9.71 -3.08 -24.63
N ASN A 682 -10.18 -4.30 -24.91
CA ASN A 682 -11.15 -4.54 -25.98
C ASN A 682 -12.52 -3.93 -25.63
N ALA A 683 -12.88 -3.89 -24.34
CA ALA A 683 -14.11 -3.19 -23.93
C ALA A 683 -14.03 -1.70 -24.27
N ILE A 684 -12.88 -1.04 -24.06
CA ILE A 684 -12.68 0.36 -24.45
C ILE A 684 -12.70 0.53 -25.97
N ARG A 685 -12.07 -0.37 -26.73
CA ARG A 685 -12.08 -0.33 -28.21
C ARG A 685 -13.48 -0.48 -28.79
N ASN A 686 -14.31 -1.31 -28.15
CA ASN A 686 -15.67 -1.63 -28.61
C ASN A 686 -16.76 -0.84 -27.86
N ALA A 687 -16.41 0.24 -27.16
CA ALA A 687 -17.34 1.04 -26.38
C ALA A 687 -18.46 1.65 -27.25
N ILE A 688 -19.69 1.63 -26.75
CA ILE A 688 -20.93 2.04 -27.43
C ILE A 688 -21.34 3.44 -26.95
#